data_db51838c5f5b569ed5b97179c93ad5b6
#
_entry.id   db51838c5f5b569ed5b97179c93ad5b6
#
_cell.length_a   1.000
_cell.length_b   1.000
_cell.length_c   1.000
_cell.angle_alpha   90.00
_cell.angle_beta   90.00
_cell.angle_gamma   90.00
#
_symmetry.space_group_name_H-M   'P 1'
#
loop_
_entity.id
_entity.type
_entity.pdbx_description
1 polymer ?
#
loop_
_entity_poly.entity_id
_entity_poly.type
_entity_poly.pdbx_seq_one_letter_code
_entity_poly.pdbx_strand_id
1 'polypeptide(L)'
;MDTTATTRNGQTLDTIIYVLAVLFALFHLYTAMFGAFQTIIQRSVHVGGGVILFLLLAVSKRDGENKLLSGIDLLLAVVTAGIVAYLVANFDNIMHPMFEPRHLEVAMGVVMVGIVFYVTQRLIGWAIPLLSLFAVAYALFGPYFPGIWKHSGVSLNYIMEVLFLSDRGLWGLVTGISATIIAMFMIFGAVLFTTGGGKAFMDLATCITGNSYGGAGKLAAVASGLFGMISGSAAANVATTGAFTIPLMKRLGYAPEFAGGVESSASSGGQIMPPIMGAAAFIMAEILAMSYSKLALAAIIPSVLFYFGVILAIHFESKKMNYRGIPREEIPPFREVIHYKNSLAVFVPIGVLLVFFFMGYTPVSCAMRALGAAVILYLGVAPNEWKHRVKVLIDGLAEASKDMLSVIALIACAQVLLAMIGLTGVGVKFTNLIIAVGGSNIFLAGVCAMLGTMLLGMGLPTVAAYLVAAAVMAPALIKLGVEPIAAHFFIFYYSIFAGITPPVCGTVFIGATIAGANWVKTAWVAMRLSLGAYIVPFMFLVSPALLLVGTTGEIVHCAITATLGVFAMSAGGMGYLLTRASILERLILFIGGLLMVEPNILTDTIGGALFALAIGIQVYKWSRKKKAARAAADTAPA
;
A
#
# COMPACT_ATOMS: atom_id res chain seq x y z
N MET A 1 -2.13 -34.71 6.07
CA MET A 1 -3.19 -35.56 6.63
C MET A 1 -3.17 -35.39 8.13
N ASP A 2 -4.01 -34.51 8.65
CA ASP A 2 -4.45 -34.53 10.05
C ASP A 2 -5.80 -33.84 10.06
N THR A 3 -6.84 -34.65 9.90
CA THR A 3 -8.23 -34.28 10.10
C THR A 3 -8.50 -34.25 11.58
N THR A 4 -8.18 -33.13 12.26
CA THR A 4 -8.71 -32.85 13.59
C THR A 4 -10.22 -32.78 13.47
N ALA A 5 -10.93 -33.69 14.10
CA ALA A 5 -12.38 -33.74 14.19
C ALA A 5 -12.84 -32.45 14.88
N THR A 6 -13.28 -31.45 14.10
CA THR A 6 -13.95 -30.25 14.61
C THR A 6 -15.18 -30.67 15.39
N THR A 7 -15.27 -30.24 16.64
CA THR A 7 -16.43 -30.53 17.51
C THR A 7 -17.69 -29.94 16.87
N ARG A 8 -18.85 -30.57 17.08
CA ARG A 8 -20.15 -30.13 16.52
C ARG A 8 -20.46 -28.65 16.81
N ASN A 9 -19.96 -28.12 17.92
CA ASN A 9 -20.05 -26.71 18.28
C ASN A 9 -19.15 -25.80 17.41
N GLY A 10 -17.96 -26.27 16.98
CA GLY A 10 -17.08 -25.55 16.08
C GLY A 10 -17.69 -25.36 14.69
N GLN A 11 -18.32 -26.38 14.14
CA GLN A 11 -19.00 -26.28 12.82
C GLN A 11 -20.17 -25.28 12.82
N THR A 12 -20.91 -25.18 13.94
CA THR A 12 -22.00 -24.21 14.07
C THR A 12 -21.46 -22.77 14.11
N LEU A 13 -20.37 -22.53 14.86
CA LEU A 13 -19.75 -21.21 14.95
C LEU A 13 -19.16 -20.76 13.61
N ASP A 14 -18.48 -21.66 12.89
CA ASP A 14 -17.93 -21.38 11.56
C ASP A 14 -19.02 -21.00 10.55
N THR A 15 -20.16 -21.68 10.61
CA THR A 15 -21.33 -21.34 9.78
C THR A 15 -21.87 -19.95 10.12
N ILE A 16 -21.98 -19.61 11.41
CA ILE A 16 -22.43 -18.27 11.84
C ILE A 16 -21.46 -17.20 11.35
N ILE A 17 -20.15 -17.42 11.50
CA ILE A 17 -19.10 -16.49 11.03
C ILE A 17 -19.19 -16.29 9.52
N TYR A 18 -19.37 -17.37 8.77
CA TYR A 18 -19.53 -17.31 7.32
C TYR A 18 -20.74 -16.47 6.90
N VAL A 19 -21.90 -16.73 7.51
CA VAL A 19 -23.12 -15.97 7.24
C VAL A 19 -22.95 -14.49 7.61
N LEU A 20 -22.37 -14.19 8.77
CA LEU A 20 -22.10 -12.81 9.20
C LEU A 20 -21.12 -12.11 8.25
N ALA A 21 -20.09 -12.80 7.77
CA ALA A 21 -19.14 -12.24 6.80
C ALA A 21 -19.83 -11.90 5.48
N VAL A 22 -20.69 -12.78 4.96
CA VAL A 22 -21.50 -12.50 3.76
C VAL A 22 -22.45 -11.33 3.99
N LEU A 23 -23.17 -11.29 5.11
CA LEU A 23 -24.08 -10.20 5.44
C LEU A 23 -23.34 -8.86 5.57
N PHE A 24 -22.14 -8.87 6.14
CA PHE A 24 -21.30 -7.69 6.26
C PHE A 24 -20.86 -7.15 4.89
N ALA A 25 -20.46 -8.03 3.96
CA ALA A 25 -20.18 -7.62 2.58
C ALA A 25 -21.44 -7.08 1.88
N LEU A 26 -22.59 -7.74 2.05
CA LEU A 26 -23.86 -7.28 1.49
C LEU A 26 -24.32 -5.93 2.04
N PHE A 27 -24.03 -5.63 3.31
CA PHE A 27 -24.27 -4.30 3.88
C PHE A 27 -23.50 -3.21 3.09
N HIS A 28 -22.22 -3.44 2.79
CA HIS A 28 -21.42 -2.49 2.03
C HIS A 28 -21.87 -2.39 0.56
N LEU A 29 -22.27 -3.50 -0.05
CA LEU A 29 -22.84 -3.49 -1.39
C LEU A 29 -24.16 -2.73 -1.46
N TYR A 30 -25.04 -2.92 -0.45
CA TYR A 30 -26.29 -2.19 -0.33
C TYR A 30 -26.03 -0.69 -0.24
N THR A 31 -25.14 -0.26 0.66
CA THR A 31 -24.84 1.17 0.85
C THR A 31 -24.09 1.78 -0.35
N ALA A 32 -23.32 0.99 -1.07
CA ALA A 32 -22.69 1.41 -2.33
C ALA A 32 -23.70 1.63 -3.46
N MET A 33 -24.80 0.85 -3.48
CA MET A 33 -25.83 0.91 -4.53
C MET A 33 -26.89 1.98 -4.24
N PHE A 34 -27.34 2.08 -2.98
CA PHE A 34 -28.49 2.91 -2.60
C PHE A 34 -28.11 4.18 -1.84
N GLY A 35 -26.83 4.34 -1.51
CA GLY A 35 -26.32 5.45 -0.71
C GLY A 35 -25.98 5.06 0.72
N ALA A 36 -24.96 5.71 1.28
CA ALA A 36 -24.52 5.48 2.65
C ALA A 36 -25.56 6.00 3.66
N PHE A 37 -25.67 5.32 4.79
CA PHE A 37 -26.43 5.82 5.93
C PHE A 37 -25.77 7.07 6.54
N GLN A 38 -26.46 7.69 7.50
CA GLN A 38 -25.91 8.81 8.26
C GLN A 38 -24.55 8.46 8.88
N THR A 39 -23.69 9.46 9.02
CA THR A 39 -22.27 9.33 9.31
C THR A 39 -21.93 8.35 10.43
N ILE A 40 -22.49 8.56 11.63
CA ILE A 40 -22.19 7.71 12.80
C ILE A 40 -22.76 6.31 12.61
N ILE A 41 -23.96 6.18 12.02
CA ILE A 41 -24.62 4.88 11.78
C ILE A 41 -23.76 4.02 10.84
N GLN A 42 -23.43 4.56 9.66
CA GLN A 42 -22.62 3.84 8.68
C GLN A 42 -21.28 3.38 9.26
N ARG A 43 -20.60 4.28 9.97
CA ARG A 43 -19.24 4.08 10.47
C ARG A 43 -19.21 3.19 11.71
N SER A 44 -20.20 3.29 12.60
CA SER A 44 -20.29 2.42 13.79
C SER A 44 -20.65 0.98 13.40
N VAL A 45 -21.55 0.77 12.43
CA VAL A 45 -21.87 -0.56 11.91
C VAL A 45 -20.64 -1.17 11.20
N HIS A 46 -19.88 -0.37 10.43
CA HIS A 46 -18.67 -0.83 9.78
C HIS A 46 -17.59 -1.25 10.79
N VAL A 47 -17.24 -0.40 11.75
CA VAL A 47 -16.22 -0.71 12.76
C VAL A 47 -16.69 -1.82 13.68
N GLY A 48 -17.92 -1.70 14.22
CA GLY A 48 -18.47 -2.69 15.15
C GLY A 48 -18.68 -4.05 14.51
N GLY A 49 -19.19 -4.09 13.27
CA GLY A 49 -19.34 -5.34 12.51
C GLY A 49 -17.99 -6.02 12.25
N GLY A 50 -16.96 -5.23 11.87
CA GLY A 50 -15.60 -5.75 11.72
C GLY A 50 -15.00 -6.29 13.03
N VAL A 51 -15.16 -5.55 14.13
CA VAL A 51 -14.73 -5.97 15.48
C VAL A 51 -15.41 -7.28 15.89
N ILE A 52 -16.74 -7.35 15.77
CA ILE A 52 -17.52 -8.55 16.12
C ILE A 52 -17.06 -9.74 15.29
N LEU A 53 -16.94 -9.57 13.97
CA LEU A 53 -16.51 -10.65 13.07
C LEU A 53 -15.10 -11.14 13.42
N PHE A 54 -14.17 -10.23 13.73
CA PHE A 54 -12.82 -10.61 14.18
C PHE A 54 -12.85 -11.41 15.48
N LEU A 55 -13.58 -10.94 16.49
CA LEU A 55 -13.65 -11.59 17.80
C LEU A 55 -14.23 -13.01 17.69
N LEU A 56 -15.28 -13.20 16.88
CA LEU A 56 -15.85 -14.52 16.61
C LEU A 56 -14.87 -15.42 15.86
N LEU A 57 -14.16 -14.91 14.85
CA LEU A 57 -13.09 -15.65 14.14
C LEU A 57 -11.96 -16.05 15.09
N ALA A 58 -11.62 -15.21 16.04
CA ALA A 58 -10.59 -15.49 17.03
C ALA A 58 -11.01 -16.60 18.01
N VAL A 59 -12.28 -16.66 18.35
CA VAL A 59 -12.85 -17.76 19.16
C VAL A 59 -12.82 -19.07 18.39
N SER A 60 -13.29 -19.07 17.13
CA SER A 60 -13.28 -20.26 16.27
C SER A 60 -11.87 -20.86 16.10
N LYS A 61 -10.88 -20.01 15.81
CA LYS A 61 -9.48 -20.46 15.59
C LYS A 61 -8.81 -21.07 16.82
N ARG A 62 -9.31 -20.84 18.04
CA ARG A 62 -8.72 -21.40 19.27
C ARG A 62 -9.20 -22.82 19.60
N ASP A 63 -10.24 -23.29 18.95
CA ASP A 63 -10.79 -24.68 19.11
C ASP A 63 -10.84 -25.19 20.58
N GLY A 64 -11.13 -24.29 21.53
CA GLY A 64 -11.28 -24.63 22.94
C GLY A 64 -10.01 -24.61 23.81
N GLU A 65 -8.83 -24.33 23.24
CA GLU A 65 -7.55 -24.33 23.97
C GLU A 65 -7.48 -23.29 25.12
N ASN A 66 -8.19 -22.17 25.01
CA ASN A 66 -8.24 -21.15 26.06
C ASN A 66 -9.67 -20.60 26.27
N LYS A 67 -10.45 -21.31 27.07
CA LYS A 67 -11.85 -20.98 27.34
C LYS A 67 -12.04 -19.59 27.95
N LEU A 68 -11.12 -19.13 28.82
CA LEU A 68 -11.20 -17.82 29.43
C LEU A 68 -11.09 -16.70 28.39
N LEU A 69 -10.09 -16.79 27.52
CA LEU A 69 -9.86 -15.81 26.47
C LEU A 69 -10.99 -15.82 25.41
N SER A 70 -11.53 -17.00 25.10
CA SER A 70 -12.71 -17.14 24.24
C SER A 70 -13.97 -16.53 24.87
N GLY A 71 -14.15 -16.70 26.18
CA GLY A 71 -15.23 -16.05 26.94
C GLY A 71 -15.10 -14.52 26.93
N ILE A 72 -13.89 -13.99 27.10
CA ILE A 72 -13.61 -12.55 26.98
C ILE A 72 -13.96 -12.04 25.58
N ASP A 73 -13.51 -12.71 24.52
CA ASP A 73 -13.78 -12.28 23.14
C ASP A 73 -15.30 -12.29 22.83
N LEU A 74 -16.03 -13.29 23.29
CA LEU A 74 -17.49 -13.34 23.14
C LEU A 74 -18.18 -12.20 23.91
N LEU A 75 -17.75 -11.94 25.15
CA LEU A 75 -18.27 -10.81 25.93
C LEU A 75 -18.02 -9.48 25.21
N LEU A 76 -16.80 -9.25 24.71
CA LEU A 76 -16.45 -8.04 23.97
C LEU A 76 -17.26 -7.91 22.67
N ALA A 77 -17.56 -9.01 21.99
CA ALA A 77 -18.42 -9.01 20.80
C ALA A 77 -19.85 -8.57 21.15
N VAL A 78 -20.42 -9.10 22.25
CA VAL A 78 -21.76 -8.71 22.73
C VAL A 78 -21.78 -7.25 23.19
N VAL A 79 -20.77 -6.80 23.94
CA VAL A 79 -20.63 -5.41 24.35
C VAL A 79 -20.54 -4.48 23.13
N THR A 80 -19.73 -4.84 22.12
CA THR A 80 -19.63 -4.07 20.88
C THR A 80 -20.98 -3.98 20.16
N ALA A 81 -21.71 -5.09 20.05
CA ALA A 81 -23.06 -5.11 19.46
C ALA A 81 -24.03 -4.19 20.21
N GLY A 82 -24.00 -4.21 21.55
CA GLY A 82 -24.80 -3.32 22.40
C GLY A 82 -24.47 -1.84 22.21
N ILE A 83 -23.16 -1.50 22.13
CA ILE A 83 -22.70 -0.12 21.88
C ILE A 83 -23.15 0.37 20.50
N VAL A 84 -22.99 -0.45 19.45
CA VAL A 84 -23.44 -0.08 18.10
C VAL A 84 -24.95 0.08 18.06
N ALA A 85 -25.70 -0.83 18.64
CA ALA A 85 -27.16 -0.74 18.72
C ALA A 85 -27.61 0.54 19.46
N TYR A 86 -26.94 0.91 20.55
CA TYR A 86 -27.17 2.15 21.26
C TYR A 86 -26.94 3.38 20.40
N LEU A 87 -25.80 3.44 19.68
CA LEU A 87 -25.48 4.55 18.79
C LEU A 87 -26.49 4.71 17.65
N VAL A 88 -26.93 3.59 17.06
CA VAL A 88 -27.94 3.60 15.99
C VAL A 88 -29.31 4.05 16.52
N ALA A 89 -29.74 3.53 17.69
CA ALA A 89 -31.02 3.85 18.25
C ALA A 89 -31.13 5.28 18.80
N ASN A 90 -30.01 5.86 19.25
CA ASN A 90 -29.98 7.21 19.85
C ASN A 90 -29.32 8.24 18.94
N PHE A 91 -29.17 7.96 17.65
CA PHE A 91 -28.46 8.82 16.71
C PHE A 91 -28.96 10.26 16.71
N ASP A 92 -30.29 10.45 16.59
CA ASP A 92 -30.92 11.78 16.54
C ASP A 92 -30.71 12.58 17.83
N ASN A 93 -30.71 11.91 18.99
CA ASN A 93 -30.41 12.53 20.26
C ASN A 93 -28.96 12.95 20.38
N ILE A 94 -28.02 12.07 19.98
CA ILE A 94 -26.55 12.30 20.03
C ILE A 94 -26.16 13.46 19.12
N MET A 95 -26.79 13.59 17.97
CA MET A 95 -26.52 14.68 17.01
C MET A 95 -27.26 15.97 17.33
N HIS A 96 -28.07 16.01 18.38
CA HIS A 96 -28.77 17.22 18.78
C HIS A 96 -27.79 18.26 19.37
N PRO A 97 -27.82 19.56 18.97
CA PRO A 97 -26.86 20.57 19.42
C PRO A 97 -26.79 20.79 20.94
N MET A 98 -27.84 20.42 21.66
CA MET A 98 -27.94 20.56 23.13
C MET A 98 -27.68 19.24 23.87
N PHE A 99 -27.09 18.25 23.19
CA PHE A 99 -26.76 16.97 23.81
C PHE A 99 -25.58 17.11 24.78
N GLU A 100 -25.78 16.75 26.01
CA GLU A 100 -24.73 16.65 27.03
C GLU A 100 -24.42 15.18 27.30
N PRO A 101 -23.14 14.75 27.13
CA PRO A 101 -22.75 13.37 27.39
C PRO A 101 -22.97 12.98 28.84
N ARG A 102 -23.64 11.86 29.07
CA ARG A 102 -23.81 11.26 30.40
C ARG A 102 -22.61 10.38 30.72
N HIS A 103 -22.44 10.00 31.97
CA HIS A 103 -21.41 9.06 32.40
C HIS A 103 -21.44 7.72 31.62
N LEU A 104 -22.63 7.29 31.17
CA LEU A 104 -22.82 6.07 30.39
C LEU A 104 -22.12 6.18 29.02
N GLU A 105 -22.35 7.26 28.28
CA GLU A 105 -21.75 7.46 26.96
C GLU A 105 -20.23 7.61 27.04
N VAL A 106 -19.71 8.28 28.07
CA VAL A 106 -18.29 8.38 28.35
C VAL A 106 -17.70 6.99 28.63
N ALA A 107 -18.35 6.18 29.46
CA ALA A 107 -17.92 4.82 29.76
C ALA A 107 -17.95 3.93 28.51
N MET A 108 -19.00 4.01 27.69
CA MET A 108 -19.08 3.29 26.40
C MET A 108 -17.96 3.71 25.46
N GLY A 109 -17.62 4.99 25.42
CA GLY A 109 -16.49 5.51 24.63
C GLY A 109 -15.16 4.91 25.07
N VAL A 110 -14.86 4.90 26.37
CA VAL A 110 -13.64 4.28 26.92
C VAL A 110 -13.58 2.79 26.59
N VAL A 111 -14.68 2.07 26.76
CA VAL A 111 -14.77 0.63 26.45
C VAL A 111 -14.56 0.39 24.96
N MET A 112 -15.21 1.17 24.08
CA MET A 112 -15.09 1.00 22.63
C MET A 112 -13.65 1.28 22.14
N VAL A 113 -13.01 2.35 22.62
CA VAL A 113 -11.61 2.64 22.31
C VAL A 113 -10.69 1.51 22.80
N GLY A 114 -10.93 1.00 24.01
CA GLY A 114 -10.20 -0.16 24.54
C GLY A 114 -10.36 -1.42 23.69
N ILE A 115 -11.58 -1.72 23.21
CA ILE A 115 -11.86 -2.84 22.31
C ILE A 115 -11.13 -2.65 20.98
N VAL A 116 -11.17 -1.45 20.39
CA VAL A 116 -10.45 -1.14 19.15
C VAL A 116 -8.95 -1.35 19.33
N PHE A 117 -8.36 -0.90 20.44
CA PHE A 117 -6.94 -1.13 20.72
C PHE A 117 -6.61 -2.62 20.89
N TYR A 118 -7.45 -3.37 21.61
CA TYR A 118 -7.29 -4.81 21.77
C TYR A 118 -7.35 -5.58 20.46
N VAL A 119 -8.32 -5.28 19.61
CA VAL A 119 -8.47 -5.91 18.30
C VAL A 119 -7.32 -5.53 17.37
N THR A 120 -6.93 -4.26 17.35
CA THR A 120 -5.82 -3.77 16.52
C THR A 120 -4.50 -4.41 16.93
N GLN A 121 -4.24 -4.53 18.23
CA GLN A 121 -3.05 -5.21 18.75
C GLN A 121 -2.96 -6.66 18.27
N ARG A 122 -4.07 -7.36 18.23
CA ARG A 122 -4.12 -8.78 17.82
C ARG A 122 -4.02 -8.98 16.31
N LEU A 123 -4.50 -8.04 15.51
CA LEU A 123 -4.45 -8.11 14.04
C LEU A 123 -3.12 -7.60 13.47
N ILE A 124 -2.55 -6.54 14.05
CA ILE A 124 -1.48 -5.77 13.42
C ILE A 124 -0.27 -5.61 14.36
N GLY A 125 -0.47 -5.80 15.67
CA GLY A 125 0.56 -5.63 16.69
C GLY A 125 0.44 -4.33 17.47
N TRP A 126 1.42 -4.08 18.34
CA TRP A 126 1.37 -3.02 19.37
C TRP A 126 1.67 -1.61 18.86
N ALA A 127 2.27 -1.45 17.69
CA ALA A 127 2.82 -0.16 17.26
C ALA A 127 1.77 0.97 17.23
N ILE A 128 0.64 0.78 16.54
CA ILE A 128 -0.42 1.80 16.47
C ILE A 128 -1.19 1.96 17.79
N PRO A 129 -1.62 0.90 18.47
CA PRO A 129 -2.27 1.04 19.77
C PRO A 129 -1.43 1.83 20.79
N LEU A 130 -0.14 1.54 20.88
CA LEU A 130 0.75 2.27 21.79
C LEU A 130 0.93 3.75 21.38
N LEU A 131 1.05 4.03 20.08
CA LEU A 131 1.16 5.41 19.60
C LEU A 131 -0.15 6.18 19.86
N SER A 132 -1.29 5.55 19.65
CA SER A 132 -2.61 6.15 19.92
C SER A 132 -2.84 6.34 21.43
N LEU A 133 -2.43 5.37 22.25
CA LEU A 133 -2.49 5.49 23.72
C LEU A 133 -1.57 6.62 24.22
N PHE A 134 -0.36 6.73 23.66
CA PHE A 134 0.55 7.83 23.95
C PHE A 134 -0.09 9.19 23.58
N ALA A 135 -0.76 9.28 22.43
CA ALA A 135 -1.43 10.52 22.02
C ALA A 135 -2.60 10.88 22.95
N VAL A 136 -3.37 9.90 23.43
CA VAL A 136 -4.41 10.11 24.45
C VAL A 136 -3.79 10.56 25.76
N ALA A 137 -2.70 9.91 26.20
CA ALA A 137 -1.98 10.31 27.40
C ALA A 137 -1.39 11.74 27.26
N TYR A 138 -0.84 12.07 26.09
CA TYR A 138 -0.36 13.41 25.78
C TYR A 138 -1.49 14.45 25.89
N ALA A 139 -2.67 14.14 25.35
CA ALA A 139 -3.83 15.02 25.43
C ALA A 139 -4.29 15.24 26.89
N LEU A 140 -4.32 14.19 27.71
CA LEU A 140 -4.71 14.27 29.13
C LEU A 140 -3.68 15.01 29.98
N PHE A 141 -2.40 14.68 29.83
CA PHE A 141 -1.31 15.12 30.68
C PHE A 141 -0.49 16.28 30.11
N GLY A 142 -1.04 17.03 29.16
CA GLY A 142 -0.39 18.15 28.46
C GLY A 142 0.36 19.15 29.34
N PRO A 143 -0.15 19.55 30.54
CA PRO A 143 0.55 20.48 31.44
C PRO A 143 1.90 19.99 31.98
N TYR A 144 2.10 18.68 32.03
CA TYR A 144 3.33 18.06 32.59
C TYR A 144 4.43 17.88 31.53
N PHE A 145 4.15 18.09 30.25
CA PHE A 145 5.18 17.99 29.20
C PHE A 145 6.09 19.22 29.18
N PRO A 146 7.41 19.06 28.91
CA PRO A 146 8.37 20.15 28.96
C PRO A 146 8.36 21.03 27.70
N GLY A 147 8.76 22.29 27.86
CA GLY A 147 9.09 23.21 26.77
C GLY A 147 7.94 23.40 25.75
N ILE A 148 8.27 23.29 24.47
CA ILE A 148 7.32 23.49 23.37
C ILE A 148 6.19 22.44 23.33
N TRP A 149 6.39 21.31 24.00
CA TRP A 149 5.40 20.22 24.03
C TRP A 149 4.29 20.46 25.06
N LYS A 150 4.46 21.42 25.97
CA LYS A 150 3.44 21.78 26.97
C LYS A 150 2.17 22.34 26.30
N HIS A 151 1.00 21.93 26.84
CA HIS A 151 -0.31 22.49 26.50
C HIS A 151 -1.25 22.37 27.71
N SER A 152 -2.44 22.98 27.63
CA SER A 152 -3.39 23.08 28.76
C SER A 152 -3.92 21.74 29.27
N GLY A 153 -3.79 20.66 28.50
CA GLY A 153 -4.45 19.40 28.77
C GLY A 153 -5.92 19.41 28.33
N VAL A 154 -6.50 18.23 28.16
CA VAL A 154 -7.90 18.05 27.76
C VAL A 154 -8.56 17.07 28.75
N SER A 155 -9.79 17.35 29.18
CA SER A 155 -10.50 16.46 30.11
C SER A 155 -10.90 15.14 29.41
N LEU A 156 -10.96 14.06 30.20
CA LEU A 156 -11.38 12.75 29.70
C LEU A 156 -12.78 12.79 29.06
N ASN A 157 -13.70 13.52 29.68
CA ASN A 157 -15.06 13.66 29.17
C ASN A 157 -15.06 14.27 27.77
N TYR A 158 -14.32 15.35 27.54
CA TYR A 158 -14.22 15.99 26.23
C TYR A 158 -13.48 15.13 25.22
N ILE A 159 -12.45 14.38 25.64
CA ILE A 159 -11.79 13.40 24.77
C ILE A 159 -12.77 12.33 24.31
N MET A 160 -13.60 11.77 25.21
CA MET A 160 -14.59 10.75 24.85
C MET A 160 -15.73 11.31 24.01
N GLU A 161 -16.16 12.54 24.29
CA GLU A 161 -17.11 13.25 23.43
C GLU A 161 -16.59 13.34 21.99
N VAL A 162 -15.36 13.81 21.80
CA VAL A 162 -14.74 13.89 20.47
C VAL A 162 -14.53 12.50 19.86
N LEU A 163 -14.03 11.52 20.62
CA LEU A 163 -13.70 10.20 20.09
C LEU A 163 -14.92 9.34 19.77
N PHE A 164 -15.99 9.44 20.58
CA PHE A 164 -17.08 8.48 20.53
C PHE A 164 -18.43 9.07 20.08
N LEU A 165 -18.69 10.35 20.39
CA LEU A 165 -19.98 10.98 20.12
C LEU A 165 -19.95 11.97 18.94
N SER A 166 -18.80 12.14 18.28
CA SER A 166 -18.67 13.04 17.15
C SER A 166 -18.10 12.34 15.92
N ASP A 167 -18.20 13.00 14.78
CA ASP A 167 -17.60 12.59 13.51
C ASP A 167 -16.11 12.97 13.37
N ARG A 168 -15.45 13.37 14.46
CA ARG A 168 -14.02 13.73 14.50
C ARG A 168 -13.14 12.64 15.10
N GLY A 169 -13.72 11.73 15.89
CA GLY A 169 -13.04 10.62 16.55
C GLY A 169 -13.11 9.31 15.78
N LEU A 170 -13.48 8.23 16.45
CA LEU A 170 -13.60 6.88 15.88
C LEU A 170 -14.45 6.85 14.60
N TRP A 171 -15.46 7.69 14.56
CA TRP A 171 -16.39 7.84 13.43
C TRP A 171 -15.98 8.97 12.48
N GLY A 172 -14.68 9.32 12.45
CA GLY A 172 -14.15 10.42 11.64
C GLY A 172 -14.05 10.13 10.14
N LEU A 173 -13.51 11.11 9.41
CA LEU A 173 -13.42 11.10 7.95
C LEU A 173 -12.82 9.80 7.39
N VAL A 174 -11.69 9.36 7.94
CA VAL A 174 -10.96 8.20 7.41
C VAL A 174 -11.73 6.90 7.64
N THR A 175 -12.45 6.78 8.76
CA THR A 175 -13.38 5.67 9.01
C THR A 175 -14.53 5.69 8.00
N GLY A 176 -15.00 6.87 7.60
CA GLY A 176 -16.00 7.02 6.55
C GLY A 176 -15.52 6.49 5.20
N ILE A 177 -14.30 6.82 4.80
CA ILE A 177 -13.67 6.31 3.57
C ILE A 177 -13.52 4.78 3.65
N SER A 178 -13.15 4.26 4.81
CA SER A 178 -13.07 2.81 5.06
C SER A 178 -14.43 2.13 4.88
N ALA A 179 -15.48 2.71 5.45
CA ALA A 179 -16.84 2.17 5.42
C ALA A 179 -17.53 2.26 4.04
N THR A 180 -16.98 3.01 3.11
CA THR A 180 -17.57 3.23 1.78
C THR A 180 -16.62 2.82 0.66
N ILE A 181 -15.61 3.63 0.38
CA ILE A 181 -14.73 3.46 -0.78
C ILE A 181 -13.87 2.21 -0.61
N ILE A 182 -13.12 2.12 0.50
CA ILE A 182 -12.17 1.02 0.71
C ILE A 182 -12.90 -0.32 0.77
N ALA A 183 -14.01 -0.40 1.52
CA ALA A 183 -14.82 -1.61 1.61
C ALA A 183 -15.27 -2.09 0.22
N MET A 184 -15.74 -1.17 -0.64
CA MET A 184 -16.20 -1.51 -1.98
C MET A 184 -15.05 -2.04 -2.85
N PHE A 185 -13.87 -1.40 -2.81
CA PHE A 185 -12.71 -1.86 -3.57
C PHE A 185 -12.14 -3.19 -3.06
N MET A 186 -12.21 -3.45 -1.75
CA MET A 186 -11.81 -4.75 -1.18
C MET A 186 -12.76 -5.86 -1.63
N ILE A 187 -14.08 -5.60 -1.68
CA ILE A 187 -15.05 -6.55 -2.23
C ILE A 187 -14.76 -6.80 -3.72
N PHE A 188 -14.57 -5.74 -4.52
CA PHE A 188 -14.22 -5.87 -5.93
C PHE A 188 -12.94 -6.68 -6.14
N GLY A 189 -11.89 -6.38 -5.37
CA GLY A 189 -10.61 -7.08 -5.42
C GLY A 189 -10.74 -8.56 -5.08
N ALA A 190 -11.39 -8.90 -3.98
CA ALA A 190 -11.58 -10.28 -3.55
C ALA A 190 -12.39 -11.09 -4.58
N VAL A 191 -13.46 -10.53 -5.12
CA VAL A 191 -14.25 -11.17 -6.18
C VAL A 191 -13.39 -11.36 -7.43
N LEU A 192 -12.60 -10.36 -7.83
CA LEU A 192 -11.71 -10.48 -8.99
C LEU A 192 -10.66 -11.59 -8.80
N PHE A 193 -10.11 -11.75 -7.59
CA PHE A 193 -9.16 -12.82 -7.28
C PHE A 193 -9.81 -14.19 -7.28
N THR A 194 -10.95 -14.36 -6.63
CA THR A 194 -11.66 -15.64 -6.55
C THR A 194 -12.18 -16.11 -7.91
N THR A 195 -12.46 -15.17 -8.82
CA THR A 195 -12.89 -15.48 -10.21
C THR A 195 -11.73 -15.76 -11.17
N GLY A 196 -10.48 -15.83 -10.68
CA GLY A 196 -9.30 -16.24 -11.45
C GLY A 196 -8.32 -15.13 -11.80
N GLY A 197 -8.49 -13.93 -11.23
CA GLY A 197 -7.61 -12.77 -11.47
C GLY A 197 -6.15 -13.04 -11.18
N GLY A 198 -5.88 -13.78 -10.09
CA GLY A 198 -4.52 -14.13 -9.71
C GLY A 198 -3.77 -14.88 -10.80
N LYS A 199 -4.38 -15.91 -11.37
CA LYS A 199 -3.78 -16.69 -12.46
C LYS A 199 -3.60 -15.84 -13.72
N ALA A 200 -4.63 -15.07 -14.11
CA ALA A 200 -4.57 -14.24 -15.31
C ALA A 200 -3.43 -13.21 -15.26
N PHE A 201 -3.19 -12.59 -14.10
CA PHE A 201 -2.07 -11.65 -13.92
C PHE A 201 -0.71 -12.33 -13.97
N MET A 202 -0.57 -13.50 -13.35
CA MET A 202 0.68 -14.27 -13.39
C MET A 202 1.00 -14.72 -14.82
N ASP A 203 0.02 -15.24 -15.55
CA ASP A 203 0.19 -15.68 -16.94
C ASP A 203 0.56 -14.50 -17.85
N LEU A 204 -0.10 -13.34 -17.68
CA LEU A 204 0.23 -12.11 -18.42
C LEU A 204 1.66 -11.64 -18.14
N ALA A 205 2.04 -11.57 -16.87
CA ALA A 205 3.37 -11.15 -16.46
C ALA A 205 4.46 -12.10 -16.99
N THR A 206 4.20 -13.44 -16.96
CA THR A 206 5.08 -14.46 -17.50
C THR A 206 5.25 -14.31 -19.00
N CYS A 207 4.17 -14.08 -19.73
CA CYS A 207 4.18 -13.89 -21.17
C CYS A 207 5.02 -12.67 -21.59
N ILE A 208 4.87 -11.54 -20.87
CA ILE A 208 5.55 -10.29 -21.21
C ILE A 208 7.06 -10.34 -20.88
N THR A 209 7.44 -10.94 -19.76
CA THR A 209 8.80 -10.78 -19.20
C THR A 209 9.65 -12.04 -19.25
N GLY A 210 9.04 -13.21 -19.31
CA GLY A 210 9.66 -14.51 -19.04
C GLY A 210 10.91 -14.80 -19.87
N ASN A 211 10.91 -14.50 -21.17
CA ASN A 211 12.02 -14.80 -22.08
C ASN A 211 13.25 -13.89 -21.92
N SER A 212 13.18 -12.83 -21.11
CA SER A 212 14.27 -11.86 -20.98
C SER A 212 15.29 -12.25 -19.90
N TYR A 213 16.52 -11.70 -19.97
CA TYR A 213 17.44 -11.79 -18.83
C TYR A 213 16.78 -11.29 -17.56
N GLY A 214 16.83 -12.07 -16.50
CA GLY A 214 16.11 -11.75 -15.28
C GLY A 214 14.60 -11.95 -15.37
N GLY A 215 14.12 -12.78 -16.29
CA GLY A 215 12.69 -12.96 -16.60
C GLY A 215 11.84 -13.26 -15.38
N ALA A 216 12.28 -14.15 -14.48
CA ALA A 216 11.53 -14.46 -13.26
C ALA A 216 11.46 -13.28 -12.28
N GLY A 217 12.53 -12.50 -12.13
CA GLY A 217 12.50 -11.29 -11.30
C GLY A 217 11.63 -10.18 -11.89
N LYS A 218 11.66 -10.00 -13.22
CA LYS A 218 10.78 -9.04 -13.92
C LYS A 218 9.31 -9.48 -13.88
N LEU A 219 9.07 -10.80 -14.00
CA LEU A 219 7.75 -11.38 -13.79
C LEU A 219 7.24 -11.01 -12.40
N ALA A 220 8.05 -11.22 -11.36
CA ALA A 220 7.71 -10.82 -10.01
C ALA A 220 7.35 -9.32 -9.94
N ALA A 221 8.15 -8.44 -10.57
CA ALA A 221 7.87 -7.00 -10.59
C ALA A 221 6.55 -6.66 -11.28
N VAL A 222 6.27 -7.21 -12.46
CA VAL A 222 5.04 -6.93 -13.20
C VAL A 222 3.82 -7.55 -12.50
N ALA A 223 3.92 -8.81 -12.04
CA ALA A 223 2.85 -9.47 -11.31
C ALA A 223 2.52 -8.71 -10.02
N SER A 224 3.53 -8.35 -9.21
CA SER A 224 3.33 -7.59 -7.98
C SER A 224 2.75 -6.20 -8.24
N GLY A 225 3.06 -5.56 -9.39
CA GLY A 225 2.39 -4.33 -9.81
C GLY A 225 0.89 -4.52 -10.03
N LEU A 226 0.52 -5.54 -10.77
CA LEU A 226 -0.88 -5.86 -11.07
C LEU A 226 -1.67 -6.32 -9.83
N PHE A 227 -1.06 -7.14 -8.97
CA PHE A 227 -1.67 -7.58 -7.72
C PHE A 227 -1.76 -6.44 -6.70
N GLY A 228 -0.66 -5.70 -6.53
CA GLY A 228 -0.59 -4.59 -5.58
C GLY A 228 -1.55 -3.47 -5.88
N MET A 229 -1.79 -3.21 -7.17
CA MET A 229 -2.80 -2.28 -7.66
C MET A 229 -4.20 -2.59 -7.07
N ILE A 230 -4.53 -3.86 -6.86
CA ILE A 230 -5.84 -4.29 -6.36
C ILE A 230 -5.82 -4.48 -4.84
N SER A 231 -4.79 -5.16 -4.31
CA SER A 231 -4.70 -5.48 -2.87
C SER A 231 -4.42 -4.26 -2.00
N GLY A 232 -3.69 -3.27 -2.53
CA GLY A 232 -3.31 -2.07 -1.81
C GLY A 232 -2.42 -2.27 -0.59
N SER A 233 -1.93 -3.49 -0.36
CA SER A 233 -1.08 -3.86 0.77
C SER A 233 0.19 -4.56 0.29
N ALA A 234 1.36 -3.94 0.54
CA ALA A 234 2.64 -4.54 0.19
C ALA A 234 2.87 -5.88 0.88
N ALA A 235 2.51 -6.00 2.16
CA ALA A 235 2.66 -7.23 2.93
C ALA A 235 1.80 -8.39 2.38
N ALA A 236 0.53 -8.11 2.08
CA ALA A 236 -0.38 -9.09 1.47
C ALA A 236 0.10 -9.48 0.06
N ASN A 237 0.60 -8.51 -0.70
CA ASN A 237 1.14 -8.73 -2.03
C ASN A 237 2.35 -9.67 -1.99
N VAL A 238 3.37 -9.40 -1.15
CA VAL A 238 4.52 -10.30 -0.96
C VAL A 238 4.09 -11.70 -0.53
N ALA A 239 3.12 -11.82 0.38
CA ALA A 239 2.64 -13.12 0.82
C ALA A 239 1.98 -13.92 -0.31
N THR A 240 1.23 -13.25 -1.17
CA THR A 240 0.47 -13.90 -2.27
C THR A 240 1.36 -14.17 -3.48
N THR A 241 1.95 -13.12 -4.07
CA THR A 241 2.78 -13.28 -5.28
C THR A 241 4.10 -13.95 -4.97
N GLY A 242 4.71 -13.63 -3.82
CA GLY A 242 5.98 -14.19 -3.39
C GLY A 242 5.94 -15.69 -3.14
N ALA A 243 4.78 -16.24 -2.76
CA ALA A 243 4.60 -17.68 -2.63
C ALA A 243 4.86 -18.43 -3.95
N PHE A 244 4.68 -17.79 -5.09
CA PHE A 244 4.95 -18.37 -6.43
C PHE A 244 6.26 -17.86 -7.02
N THR A 245 6.52 -16.58 -6.97
CA THR A 245 7.65 -15.93 -7.67
C THR A 245 9.00 -16.22 -6.99
N ILE A 246 9.05 -16.23 -5.65
CA ILE A 246 10.29 -16.52 -4.90
C ILE A 246 10.79 -17.94 -5.15
N PRO A 247 9.97 -19.02 -5.02
CA PRO A 247 10.41 -20.36 -5.38
C PRO A 247 10.84 -20.49 -6.85
N LEU A 248 10.13 -19.83 -7.78
CA LEU A 248 10.51 -19.81 -9.20
C LEU A 248 11.89 -19.17 -9.40
N MET A 249 12.16 -18.01 -8.82
CA MET A 249 13.46 -17.35 -8.89
C MET A 249 14.57 -18.23 -8.32
N LYS A 250 14.34 -18.85 -7.14
CA LYS A 250 15.31 -19.79 -6.51
C LYS A 250 15.58 -20.99 -7.40
N ARG A 251 14.56 -21.60 -8.00
CA ARG A 251 14.71 -22.73 -8.95
C ARG A 251 15.58 -22.33 -10.17
N LEU A 252 15.51 -21.09 -10.62
CA LEU A 252 16.32 -20.57 -11.71
C LEU A 252 17.71 -20.03 -11.27
N GLY A 253 18.12 -20.36 -10.03
CA GLY A 253 19.47 -20.07 -9.52
C GLY A 253 19.66 -18.68 -8.93
N TYR A 254 18.60 -17.93 -8.65
CA TYR A 254 18.72 -16.65 -7.96
C TYR A 254 19.09 -16.85 -6.49
N ALA A 255 19.96 -15.97 -5.97
CA ALA A 255 20.24 -15.94 -4.55
C ALA A 255 18.97 -15.69 -3.73
N PRO A 256 18.75 -16.40 -2.61
CA PRO A 256 17.53 -16.25 -1.79
C PRO A 256 17.27 -14.79 -1.37
N GLU A 257 18.33 -14.07 -0.94
CA GLU A 257 18.22 -12.67 -0.55
C GLU A 257 17.80 -11.76 -1.72
N PHE A 258 18.25 -12.09 -2.93
CA PHE A 258 17.88 -11.35 -4.13
C PHE A 258 16.42 -11.62 -4.51
N ALA A 259 15.98 -12.88 -4.45
CA ALA A 259 14.58 -13.24 -4.73
C ALA A 259 13.60 -12.57 -3.74
N GLY A 260 13.90 -12.63 -2.44
CA GLY A 260 13.10 -11.94 -1.42
C GLY A 260 13.14 -10.41 -1.57
N GLY A 261 14.29 -9.84 -1.93
CA GLY A 261 14.46 -8.40 -2.15
C GLY A 261 13.70 -7.89 -3.37
N VAL A 262 13.71 -8.63 -4.49
CA VAL A 262 12.93 -8.31 -5.70
C VAL A 262 11.44 -8.27 -5.38
N GLU A 263 10.94 -9.31 -4.73
CA GLU A 263 9.51 -9.40 -4.40
C GLU A 263 9.07 -8.29 -3.44
N SER A 264 9.85 -8.03 -2.39
CA SER A 264 9.54 -6.98 -1.41
C SER A 264 9.56 -5.58 -2.03
N SER A 265 10.52 -5.30 -2.89
CA SER A 265 10.60 -4.02 -3.61
C SER A 265 9.43 -3.84 -4.58
N ALA A 266 9.15 -4.85 -5.40
CA ALA A 266 8.08 -4.81 -6.39
C ALA A 266 6.69 -4.67 -5.74
N SER A 267 6.43 -5.45 -4.69
CA SER A 267 5.16 -5.41 -3.96
C SER A 267 4.90 -4.07 -3.27
N SER A 268 5.96 -3.38 -2.84
CA SER A 268 5.84 -2.04 -2.27
C SER A 268 5.34 -1.04 -3.30
N GLY A 269 5.84 -1.10 -4.55
CA GLY A 269 5.40 -0.24 -5.64
C GLY A 269 3.93 -0.43 -6.07
N GLY A 270 3.34 -1.60 -5.82
CA GLY A 270 1.95 -1.88 -6.18
C GLY A 270 0.94 -0.90 -5.58
N GLN A 271 1.26 -0.34 -4.41
CA GLN A 271 0.40 0.61 -3.71
C GLN A 271 0.29 1.99 -4.39
N ILE A 272 1.24 2.34 -5.26
CA ILE A 272 1.20 3.59 -6.05
C ILE A 272 0.73 3.37 -7.48
N MET A 273 0.47 2.12 -7.88
CA MET A 273 0.07 1.80 -9.26
C MET A 273 -1.43 2.06 -9.48
N PRO A 274 -1.80 3.00 -10.36
CA PRO A 274 -3.20 3.20 -10.75
C PRO A 274 -3.77 1.95 -11.45
N PRO A 275 -5.10 1.75 -11.46
CA PRO A 275 -6.15 2.70 -11.07
C PRO A 275 -6.60 2.65 -9.61
N ILE A 276 -6.29 1.59 -8.82
CA ILE A 276 -6.87 1.45 -7.48
C ILE A 276 -5.91 1.95 -6.41
N MET A 277 -4.60 1.72 -6.56
CA MET A 277 -3.50 2.25 -5.73
C MET A 277 -3.63 1.73 -4.28
N GLY A 278 -4.12 1.57 -3.45
CA GLY A 278 -4.25 1.21 -2.06
C GLY A 278 -5.11 2.22 -1.28
N ALA A 279 -5.51 1.80 -0.08
CA ALA A 279 -6.41 2.56 0.76
C ALA A 279 -5.92 4.00 1.06
N ALA A 280 -4.59 4.19 1.18
CA ALA A 280 -3.99 5.49 1.46
C ALA A 280 -4.27 6.53 0.35
N ALA A 281 -4.35 6.11 -0.91
CA ALA A 281 -4.63 7.03 -2.02
C ALA A 281 -6.06 7.58 -1.99
N PHE A 282 -7.04 6.78 -1.59
CA PHE A 282 -8.41 7.26 -1.40
C PHE A 282 -8.49 8.29 -0.28
N ILE A 283 -7.76 8.04 0.80
CA ILE A 283 -7.66 8.95 1.94
C ILE A 283 -6.96 10.25 1.52
N MET A 284 -5.90 10.15 0.72
CA MET A 284 -5.18 11.30 0.17
C MET A 284 -6.10 12.18 -0.69
N ALA A 285 -6.90 11.60 -1.57
CA ALA A 285 -7.84 12.32 -2.42
C ALA A 285 -8.85 13.12 -1.59
N GLU A 286 -9.34 12.55 -0.50
CA GLU A 286 -10.29 13.19 0.40
C GLU A 286 -9.63 14.31 1.22
N ILE A 287 -8.43 14.08 1.78
CA ILE A 287 -7.67 15.11 2.52
C ILE A 287 -7.38 16.32 1.61
N LEU A 288 -7.05 16.07 0.34
CA LEU A 288 -6.77 17.11 -0.64
C LEU A 288 -8.03 17.71 -1.27
N ALA A 289 -9.23 17.25 -0.90
CA ALA A 289 -10.51 17.63 -1.49
C ALA A 289 -10.50 17.58 -3.02
N MET A 290 -9.83 16.57 -3.60
CA MET A 290 -9.72 16.39 -5.04
C MET A 290 -10.37 15.10 -5.51
N SER A 291 -10.81 15.06 -6.78
CA SER A 291 -11.35 13.82 -7.34
C SER A 291 -10.28 12.74 -7.41
N TYR A 292 -10.65 11.51 -7.04
CA TYR A 292 -9.74 10.38 -7.08
C TYR A 292 -9.16 10.12 -8.49
N SER A 293 -9.95 10.36 -9.54
CA SER A 293 -9.47 10.24 -10.92
C SER A 293 -8.29 11.18 -11.23
N LYS A 294 -8.32 12.42 -10.75
CA LYS A 294 -7.19 13.36 -10.88
C LYS A 294 -5.96 12.86 -10.11
N LEU A 295 -6.16 12.35 -8.89
CA LEU A 295 -5.07 11.77 -8.10
C LEU A 295 -4.46 10.55 -8.80
N ALA A 296 -5.29 9.65 -9.31
CA ALA A 296 -4.84 8.45 -10.02
C ALA A 296 -4.06 8.79 -11.30
N LEU A 297 -4.52 9.80 -12.07
CA LEU A 297 -3.77 10.31 -13.22
C LEU A 297 -2.41 10.87 -12.82
N ALA A 298 -2.35 11.66 -11.74
CA ALA A 298 -1.10 12.21 -11.22
C ALA A 298 -0.10 11.12 -10.79
N ALA A 299 -0.58 9.95 -10.36
CA ALA A 299 0.24 8.82 -9.96
C ALA A 299 0.85 8.03 -11.14
N ILE A 300 0.39 8.22 -12.39
CA ILE A 300 0.83 7.40 -13.54
C ILE A 300 2.34 7.53 -13.75
N ILE A 301 2.85 8.75 -13.95
CA ILE A 301 4.28 8.96 -14.23
C ILE A 301 5.14 8.46 -13.06
N PRO A 302 4.88 8.83 -11.79
CA PRO A 302 5.62 8.31 -10.65
C PRO A 302 5.62 6.79 -10.54
N SER A 303 4.49 6.12 -10.76
CA SER A 303 4.41 4.65 -10.68
C SER A 303 5.16 3.96 -11.81
N VAL A 304 5.08 4.50 -13.03
CA VAL A 304 5.86 4.01 -14.17
C VAL A 304 7.36 4.15 -13.91
N LEU A 305 7.81 5.30 -13.38
CA LEU A 305 9.21 5.51 -13.01
C LEU A 305 9.69 4.55 -11.92
N PHE A 306 8.83 4.27 -10.92
CA PHE A 306 9.13 3.29 -9.88
C PHE A 306 9.41 1.91 -10.47
N TYR A 307 8.46 1.37 -11.23
CA TYR A 307 8.61 0.04 -11.84
C TYR A 307 9.69 -0.01 -12.90
N PHE A 308 9.87 1.06 -13.67
CA PHE A 308 10.98 1.18 -14.61
C PHE A 308 12.34 1.05 -13.91
N GLY A 309 12.51 1.77 -12.79
CA GLY A 309 13.73 1.68 -11.98
C GLY A 309 13.99 0.27 -11.42
N VAL A 310 12.96 -0.35 -10.84
CA VAL A 310 13.05 -1.72 -10.29
C VAL A 310 13.36 -2.75 -11.39
N ILE A 311 12.66 -2.69 -12.52
CA ILE A 311 12.85 -3.60 -13.66
C ILE A 311 14.24 -3.45 -14.25
N LEU A 312 14.76 -2.22 -14.36
CA LEU A 312 16.12 -1.97 -14.81
C LEU A 312 17.16 -2.51 -13.82
N ALA A 313 16.96 -2.28 -12.52
CA ALA A 313 17.85 -2.81 -11.49
C ALA A 313 17.90 -4.34 -11.51
N ILE A 314 16.73 -5.01 -11.66
CA ILE A 314 16.65 -6.46 -11.86
C ILE A 314 17.41 -6.87 -13.13
N HIS A 315 17.24 -6.14 -14.24
CA HIS A 315 17.91 -6.45 -15.50
C HIS A 315 19.42 -6.36 -15.39
N PHE A 316 19.94 -5.27 -14.81
CA PHE A 316 21.37 -5.06 -14.67
C PHE A 316 22.02 -6.09 -13.72
N GLU A 317 21.41 -6.35 -12.57
CA GLU A 317 21.93 -7.37 -11.66
C GLU A 317 21.84 -8.77 -12.28
N SER A 318 20.76 -9.08 -13.00
CA SER A 318 20.62 -10.37 -13.70
C SER A 318 21.66 -10.57 -14.80
N LYS A 319 22.00 -9.52 -15.56
CA LYS A 319 23.10 -9.56 -16.53
C LYS A 319 24.45 -9.74 -15.86
N LYS A 320 24.67 -9.08 -14.73
CA LYS A 320 25.90 -9.18 -13.93
C LYS A 320 26.10 -10.58 -13.34
N MET A 321 25.01 -11.21 -12.87
CA MET A 321 24.99 -12.54 -12.23
C MET A 321 24.68 -13.67 -13.22
N ASN A 322 24.39 -13.35 -14.48
CA ASN A 322 24.00 -14.29 -15.54
C ASN A 322 22.70 -15.08 -15.23
N TYR A 323 21.73 -14.44 -14.58
CA TYR A 323 20.39 -15.02 -14.39
C TYR A 323 19.64 -15.01 -15.73
N ARG A 324 19.36 -16.20 -16.26
CA ARG A 324 18.67 -16.38 -17.55
C ARG A 324 17.16 -16.18 -17.40
N GLY A 325 16.46 -16.14 -18.52
CA GLY A 325 15.01 -16.13 -18.59
C GLY A 325 14.38 -17.46 -18.18
N ILE A 326 13.06 -17.47 -18.10
CA ILE A 326 12.25 -18.67 -17.90
C ILE A 326 12.35 -19.54 -19.17
N PRO A 327 12.43 -20.88 -19.08
CA PRO A 327 12.39 -21.77 -20.24
C PRO A 327 11.15 -21.49 -21.11
N ARG A 328 11.33 -21.54 -22.43
CA ARG A 328 10.24 -21.19 -23.37
C ARG A 328 9.01 -22.08 -23.23
N GLU A 329 9.20 -23.31 -22.81
CA GLU A 329 8.16 -24.32 -22.58
C GLU A 329 7.25 -23.95 -21.40
N GLU A 330 7.74 -23.16 -20.47
CA GLU A 330 7.00 -22.69 -19.29
C GLU A 330 6.31 -21.31 -19.52
N ILE A 331 6.52 -20.69 -20.68
CA ILE A 331 5.92 -19.38 -21.01
C ILE A 331 4.60 -19.61 -21.76
N PRO A 332 3.44 -19.24 -21.18
CA PRO A 332 2.17 -19.39 -21.87
C PRO A 332 2.14 -18.53 -23.12
N PRO A 333 1.60 -19.03 -24.25
CA PRO A 333 1.45 -18.23 -25.45
C PRO A 333 0.43 -17.10 -25.22
N PHE A 334 0.73 -15.90 -25.75
CA PHE A 334 -0.10 -14.71 -25.57
C PHE A 334 -1.58 -14.93 -25.92
N ARG A 335 -1.84 -15.78 -26.92
CA ARG A 335 -3.19 -16.14 -27.36
C ARG A 335 -3.99 -16.90 -26.29
N GLU A 336 -3.33 -17.73 -25.44
CA GLU A 336 -3.97 -18.43 -24.33
C GLU A 336 -4.23 -17.51 -23.16
N VAL A 337 -3.32 -16.56 -22.91
CA VAL A 337 -3.46 -15.57 -21.82
C VAL A 337 -4.67 -14.67 -22.07
N ILE A 338 -4.92 -14.26 -23.33
CA ILE A 338 -6.06 -13.40 -23.69
C ILE A 338 -7.32 -14.21 -24.04
N HIS A 339 -7.27 -15.54 -23.94
CA HIS A 339 -8.43 -16.34 -24.27
C HIS A 339 -9.63 -15.99 -23.40
N TYR A 340 -10.80 -15.75 -24.03
CA TYR A 340 -12.00 -15.20 -23.39
C TYR A 340 -12.43 -15.89 -22.09
N LYS A 341 -12.23 -17.21 -21.98
CA LYS A 341 -12.59 -17.98 -20.78
C LYS A 341 -11.75 -17.64 -19.54
N ASN A 342 -10.52 -17.21 -19.74
CA ASN A 342 -9.56 -17.01 -18.64
C ASN A 342 -9.36 -15.53 -18.30
N SER A 343 -9.55 -14.64 -19.24
CA SER A 343 -9.14 -13.24 -19.14
C SER A 343 -10.29 -12.24 -19.17
N LEU A 344 -11.43 -12.58 -19.79
CA LEU A 344 -12.54 -11.64 -19.94
C LEU A 344 -13.11 -11.22 -18.58
N ALA A 345 -13.28 -12.19 -17.66
CA ALA A 345 -13.80 -11.93 -16.32
C ALA A 345 -12.85 -11.10 -15.43
N VAL A 346 -11.62 -10.86 -15.89
CA VAL A 346 -10.59 -10.10 -15.15
C VAL A 346 -10.33 -8.75 -15.81
N PHE A 347 -9.98 -8.73 -17.10
CA PHE A 347 -9.57 -7.50 -17.77
C PHE A 347 -10.73 -6.59 -18.15
N VAL A 348 -11.90 -7.15 -18.49
CA VAL A 348 -13.07 -6.31 -18.81
C VAL A 348 -13.57 -5.52 -17.60
N PRO A 349 -13.72 -6.09 -16.39
CA PRO A 349 -14.07 -5.30 -15.20
C PRO A 349 -13.08 -4.17 -14.91
N ILE A 350 -11.78 -4.40 -15.09
CA ILE A 350 -10.76 -3.34 -14.95
C ILE A 350 -10.96 -2.27 -16.04
N GLY A 351 -11.23 -2.68 -17.27
CA GLY A 351 -11.58 -1.75 -18.35
C GLY A 351 -12.83 -0.93 -18.05
N VAL A 352 -13.89 -1.56 -17.54
CA VAL A 352 -15.11 -0.88 -17.09
C VAL A 352 -14.81 0.11 -15.98
N LEU A 353 -14.00 -0.28 -14.97
CA LEU A 353 -13.56 0.61 -13.91
C LEU A 353 -12.91 1.87 -14.47
N LEU A 354 -11.94 1.71 -15.37
CA LEU A 354 -11.21 2.81 -16.00
C LEU A 354 -12.13 3.72 -16.81
N VAL A 355 -13.00 3.15 -17.66
CA VAL A 355 -13.93 3.94 -18.47
C VAL A 355 -14.80 4.84 -17.59
N PHE A 356 -15.41 4.30 -16.54
CA PHE A 356 -16.25 5.08 -15.64
C PHE A 356 -15.45 6.09 -14.81
N PHE A 357 -14.19 5.81 -14.44
CA PHE A 357 -13.30 6.81 -13.84
C PHE A 357 -13.05 8.00 -14.77
N PHE A 358 -12.74 7.75 -16.05
CA PHE A 358 -12.53 8.82 -17.03
C PHE A 358 -13.82 9.59 -17.36
N MET A 359 -14.98 8.95 -17.21
CA MET A 359 -16.28 9.62 -17.32
C MET A 359 -16.61 10.49 -16.09
N GLY A 360 -15.79 10.50 -15.05
CA GLY A 360 -15.96 11.35 -13.86
C GLY A 360 -16.91 10.80 -12.79
N TYR A 361 -17.25 9.52 -12.84
CA TYR A 361 -18.07 8.88 -11.79
C TYR A 361 -17.28 8.74 -10.48
N THR A 362 -18.02 8.65 -9.36
CA THR A 362 -17.41 8.43 -8.03
C THR A 362 -16.73 7.06 -7.96
N PRO A 363 -15.64 6.93 -7.17
CA PRO A 363 -14.92 5.66 -7.02
C PRO A 363 -15.81 4.47 -6.66
N VAL A 364 -16.75 4.66 -5.72
CA VAL A 364 -17.71 3.63 -5.31
C VAL A 364 -18.57 3.17 -6.48
N SER A 365 -19.08 4.14 -7.27
CA SER A 365 -19.92 3.88 -8.42
C SER A 365 -19.16 3.14 -9.54
N CYS A 366 -17.89 3.49 -9.76
CA CYS A 366 -17.01 2.80 -10.72
C CYS A 366 -16.75 1.35 -10.30
N ALA A 367 -16.39 1.13 -9.04
CA ALA A 367 -16.14 -0.19 -8.49
C ALA A 367 -17.38 -1.09 -8.50
N MET A 368 -18.58 -0.53 -8.20
CA MET A 368 -19.85 -1.26 -8.26
C MET A 368 -20.16 -1.74 -9.70
N ARG A 369 -19.98 -0.88 -10.71
CA ARG A 369 -20.19 -1.26 -12.12
C ARG A 369 -19.17 -2.29 -12.58
N ALA A 370 -17.91 -2.14 -12.18
CA ALA A 370 -16.87 -3.10 -12.47
C ALA A 370 -17.15 -4.47 -11.83
N LEU A 371 -17.63 -4.47 -10.58
CA LEU A 371 -18.05 -5.69 -9.88
C LEU A 371 -19.25 -6.34 -10.62
N GLY A 372 -20.25 -5.56 -11.02
CA GLY A 372 -21.38 -6.06 -11.82
C GLY A 372 -20.92 -6.72 -13.11
N ALA A 373 -19.99 -6.08 -13.84
CA ALA A 373 -19.40 -6.64 -15.05
C ALA A 373 -18.64 -7.95 -14.76
N ALA A 374 -17.85 -8.01 -13.67
CA ALA A 374 -17.13 -9.22 -13.26
C ALA A 374 -18.10 -10.38 -12.99
N VAL A 375 -19.16 -10.14 -12.21
CA VAL A 375 -20.18 -11.15 -11.88
C VAL A 375 -20.90 -11.65 -13.13
N ILE A 376 -21.38 -10.74 -13.98
CA ILE A 376 -22.10 -11.10 -15.21
C ILE A 376 -21.23 -11.94 -16.14
N LEU A 377 -19.98 -11.51 -16.36
CA LEU A 377 -19.05 -12.24 -17.23
C LEU A 377 -18.66 -13.58 -16.65
N TYR A 378 -18.37 -13.62 -15.34
CA TYR A 378 -18.01 -14.87 -14.68
C TYR A 378 -19.11 -15.92 -14.74
N LEU A 379 -20.37 -15.54 -14.52
CA LEU A 379 -21.51 -16.43 -14.63
C LEU A 379 -21.82 -16.81 -16.10
N GLY A 380 -21.62 -15.88 -17.04
CA GLY A 380 -21.93 -16.07 -18.46
C GLY A 380 -20.97 -17.01 -19.19
N VAL A 381 -19.70 -17.09 -18.77
CA VAL A 381 -18.69 -17.91 -19.47
C VAL A 381 -18.96 -19.42 -19.39
N ALA A 382 -19.59 -19.93 -18.33
CA ALA A 382 -19.94 -21.34 -18.19
C ALA A 382 -21.31 -21.50 -17.48
N PRO A 383 -22.41 -21.34 -18.21
CA PRO A 383 -23.75 -21.40 -17.64
C PRO A 383 -24.08 -22.74 -16.97
N ASN A 384 -23.47 -23.83 -17.43
CA ASN A 384 -23.72 -25.17 -16.88
C ASN A 384 -23.15 -25.35 -15.46
N GLU A 385 -22.24 -24.46 -15.01
CA GLU A 385 -21.60 -24.51 -13.68
C GLU A 385 -22.15 -23.44 -12.73
N TRP A 386 -23.30 -22.83 -13.02
CA TRP A 386 -23.79 -21.66 -12.31
C TRP A 386 -23.86 -21.82 -10.80
N LYS A 387 -24.28 -22.98 -10.28
CA LYS A 387 -24.34 -23.26 -8.83
C LYS A 387 -22.97 -23.18 -8.17
N HIS A 388 -21.97 -23.78 -8.80
CA HIS A 388 -20.59 -23.72 -8.31
C HIS A 388 -20.05 -22.29 -8.37
N ARG A 389 -20.31 -21.58 -9.47
CA ARG A 389 -19.83 -20.21 -9.67
C ARG A 389 -20.49 -19.21 -8.73
N VAL A 390 -21.77 -19.34 -8.45
CA VAL A 390 -22.45 -18.54 -7.43
C VAL A 390 -21.84 -18.79 -6.05
N LYS A 391 -21.54 -20.05 -5.70
CA LYS A 391 -20.86 -20.36 -4.45
C LYS A 391 -19.49 -19.68 -4.37
N VAL A 392 -18.69 -19.73 -5.43
CA VAL A 392 -17.38 -19.05 -5.50
C VAL A 392 -17.53 -17.53 -5.28
N LEU A 393 -18.55 -16.89 -5.85
CA LEU A 393 -18.83 -15.47 -5.63
C LEU A 393 -19.19 -15.17 -4.17
N ILE A 394 -20.03 -16.00 -3.54
CA ILE A 394 -20.40 -15.84 -2.13
C ILE A 394 -19.19 -16.08 -1.22
N ASP A 395 -18.37 -17.08 -1.52
CA ASP A 395 -17.11 -17.33 -0.82
C ASP A 395 -16.17 -16.11 -0.95
N GLY A 396 -16.11 -15.49 -2.14
CA GLY A 396 -15.37 -14.25 -2.38
C GLY A 396 -15.87 -13.06 -1.54
N LEU A 397 -17.19 -12.93 -1.35
CA LEU A 397 -17.75 -11.91 -0.45
C LEU A 397 -17.38 -12.17 1.02
N ALA A 398 -17.43 -13.42 1.46
CA ALA A 398 -17.03 -13.78 2.81
C ALA A 398 -15.53 -13.51 3.05
N GLU A 399 -14.69 -13.80 2.06
CA GLU A 399 -13.24 -13.53 2.15
C GLU A 399 -12.95 -12.04 2.14
N ALA A 400 -13.62 -11.25 1.29
CA ALA A 400 -13.54 -9.79 1.32
C ALA A 400 -13.79 -9.21 2.70
N SER A 401 -14.81 -9.70 3.40
CA SER A 401 -15.13 -9.27 4.78
C SER A 401 -14.01 -9.58 5.75
N LYS A 402 -13.37 -10.74 5.64
CA LYS A 402 -12.23 -11.11 6.49
C LYS A 402 -11.00 -10.26 6.20
N ASP A 403 -10.73 -9.98 4.93
CA ASP A 403 -9.62 -9.11 4.52
C ASP A 403 -9.78 -7.68 5.02
N MET A 404 -11.02 -7.18 5.09
CA MET A 404 -11.33 -5.86 5.64
C MET A 404 -10.98 -5.71 7.13
N LEU A 405 -10.96 -6.77 7.93
CA LEU A 405 -10.82 -6.69 9.38
C LEU A 405 -9.55 -5.95 9.83
N SER A 406 -8.43 -6.26 9.19
CA SER A 406 -7.16 -5.60 9.48
C SER A 406 -7.17 -4.11 9.12
N VAL A 407 -7.82 -3.75 8.03
CA VAL A 407 -7.94 -2.37 7.56
C VAL A 407 -8.89 -1.57 8.46
N ILE A 408 -10.02 -2.16 8.86
CA ILE A 408 -10.98 -1.56 9.79
C ILE A 408 -10.32 -1.25 11.13
N ALA A 409 -9.67 -2.23 11.74
CA ALA A 409 -9.01 -2.08 13.03
C ALA A 409 -7.90 -1.02 12.97
N LEU A 410 -7.07 -1.06 11.90
CA LEU A 410 -6.02 -0.10 11.64
C LEU A 410 -6.56 1.32 11.57
N ILE A 411 -7.57 1.54 10.74
CA ILE A 411 -8.13 2.86 10.47
C ILE A 411 -8.84 3.40 11.72
N ALA A 412 -9.63 2.58 12.41
CA ALA A 412 -10.29 2.99 13.64
C ALA A 412 -9.28 3.43 14.72
N CYS A 413 -8.19 2.67 14.90
CA CYS A 413 -7.14 2.99 15.85
C CYS A 413 -6.34 4.25 15.41
N ALA A 414 -5.99 4.38 14.13
CA ALA A 414 -5.33 5.56 13.58
C ALA A 414 -6.21 6.83 13.69
N GLN A 415 -7.53 6.68 13.60
CA GLN A 415 -8.45 7.79 13.74
C GLN A 415 -8.44 8.36 15.17
N VAL A 416 -8.27 7.53 16.22
CA VAL A 416 -8.05 7.99 17.59
C VAL A 416 -6.79 8.87 17.66
N LEU A 417 -5.69 8.41 17.04
CA LEU A 417 -4.44 9.18 16.99
C LEU A 417 -4.61 10.52 16.27
N LEU A 418 -5.27 10.53 15.10
CA LEU A 418 -5.52 11.75 14.32
C LEU A 418 -6.37 12.75 15.09
N ALA A 419 -7.40 12.29 15.80
CA ALA A 419 -8.22 13.13 16.66
C ALA A 419 -7.39 13.80 17.77
N MET A 420 -6.48 13.05 18.41
CA MET A 420 -5.59 13.60 19.45
C MET A 420 -4.56 14.57 18.88
N ILE A 421 -3.99 14.30 17.69
CA ILE A 421 -3.11 15.25 16.99
C ILE A 421 -3.85 16.57 16.72
N GLY A 422 -5.10 16.49 16.27
CA GLY A 422 -5.95 17.66 16.03
C GLY A 422 -6.27 18.45 17.31
N LEU A 423 -6.66 17.76 18.39
CA LEU A 423 -7.00 18.38 19.68
C LEU A 423 -5.83 19.07 20.36
N THR A 424 -4.65 18.49 20.28
CA THR A 424 -3.45 18.98 20.98
C THR A 424 -2.61 19.97 20.17
N GLY A 425 -2.89 20.07 18.86
CA GLY A 425 -2.11 20.90 17.93
C GLY A 425 -0.66 20.44 17.77
N VAL A 426 -0.34 19.19 18.13
CA VAL A 426 1.03 18.65 18.07
C VAL A 426 1.59 18.68 16.65
N GLY A 427 0.75 18.55 15.62
CA GLY A 427 1.16 18.68 14.22
C GLY A 427 1.78 20.05 13.90
N VAL A 428 1.23 21.13 14.47
CA VAL A 428 1.77 22.49 14.30
C VAL A 428 3.15 22.61 14.98
N LYS A 429 3.34 21.99 16.14
CA LYS A 429 4.63 21.98 16.85
C LYS A 429 5.73 21.29 16.02
N PHE A 430 5.41 20.13 15.42
CA PHE A 430 6.33 19.44 14.51
C PHE A 430 6.60 20.26 13.25
N THR A 431 5.58 20.90 12.68
CA THR A 431 5.74 21.81 11.53
C THR A 431 6.76 22.91 11.83
N ASN A 432 6.62 23.57 12.98
CA ASN A 432 7.54 24.63 13.39
C ASN A 432 8.97 24.09 13.62
N LEU A 433 9.12 22.89 14.15
CA LEU A 433 10.42 22.23 14.33
C LEU A 433 11.10 21.95 12.98
N ILE A 434 10.37 21.40 12.00
CA ILE A 434 10.89 21.11 10.65
C ILE A 434 11.35 22.42 9.98
N ILE A 435 10.55 23.47 10.09
CA ILE A 435 10.89 24.79 9.53
C ILE A 435 12.10 25.39 10.26
N ALA A 436 12.20 25.23 11.58
CA ALA A 436 13.36 25.71 12.33
C ALA A 436 14.66 25.03 11.93
N VAL A 437 14.62 23.72 11.63
CA VAL A 437 15.79 22.94 11.18
C VAL A 437 16.06 23.14 9.69
N GLY A 438 15.03 23.12 8.85
CA GLY A 438 15.14 23.22 7.39
C GLY A 438 15.39 24.64 6.89
N GLY A 439 15.04 25.67 7.70
CA GLY A 439 15.07 27.06 7.27
C GLY A 439 14.17 27.28 6.05
N SER A 440 14.65 28.02 5.07
CA SER A 440 13.99 28.22 3.76
C SER A 440 14.39 27.16 2.72
N ASN A 441 15.24 26.20 3.07
CA ASN A 441 15.72 25.19 2.14
C ASN A 441 14.74 24.02 2.06
N ILE A 442 13.98 23.96 0.97
CA ILE A 442 12.97 22.92 0.70
C ILE A 442 13.60 21.52 0.66
N PHE A 443 14.82 21.40 0.14
CA PHE A 443 15.50 20.10 0.07
C PHE A 443 15.85 19.57 1.48
N LEU A 444 16.38 20.42 2.36
CA LEU A 444 16.68 20.03 3.74
C LEU A 444 15.41 19.71 4.54
N ALA A 445 14.36 20.49 4.36
CA ALA A 445 13.04 20.20 4.93
C ALA A 445 12.47 18.89 4.40
N GLY A 446 12.67 18.59 3.10
CA GLY A 446 12.34 17.32 2.50
C GLY A 446 13.09 16.13 3.13
N VAL A 447 14.38 16.27 3.37
CA VAL A 447 15.18 15.24 4.08
C VAL A 447 14.64 15.02 5.51
N CYS A 448 14.32 16.08 6.23
CA CYS A 448 13.71 15.98 7.56
C CYS A 448 12.34 15.28 7.50
N ALA A 449 11.50 15.66 6.54
CA ALA A 449 10.19 15.03 6.33
C ALA A 449 10.31 13.56 5.89
N MET A 450 11.27 13.21 5.04
CA MET A 450 11.59 11.85 4.64
C MET A 450 11.96 11.00 5.85
N LEU A 451 12.95 11.44 6.62
CA LEU A 451 13.43 10.73 7.82
C LEU A 451 12.30 10.62 8.86
N GLY A 452 11.56 11.70 9.11
CA GLY A 452 10.42 11.70 10.02
C GLY A 452 9.32 10.73 9.56
N THR A 453 8.99 10.72 8.29
CA THR A 453 7.99 9.80 7.71
C THR A 453 8.45 8.34 7.83
N MET A 454 9.70 8.07 7.50
CA MET A 454 10.24 6.71 7.59
C MET A 454 10.30 6.22 9.04
N LEU A 455 10.72 7.09 9.98
CA LEU A 455 10.74 6.76 11.41
C LEU A 455 9.33 6.51 11.96
N LEU A 456 8.37 7.39 11.66
CA LEU A 456 6.97 7.21 12.07
C LEU A 456 6.31 6.00 11.40
N GLY A 457 6.74 5.67 10.19
CA GLY A 457 6.23 4.53 9.43
C GLY A 457 6.82 3.17 9.82
N MET A 458 7.88 3.13 10.64
CA MET A 458 8.52 1.87 11.04
C MET A 458 7.56 0.97 11.80
N GLY A 459 7.37 -0.25 11.29
CA GLY A 459 6.48 -1.25 11.90
C GLY A 459 5.00 -0.96 11.75
N LEU A 460 4.63 0.05 10.98
CA LEU A 460 3.24 0.37 10.66
C LEU A 460 2.89 -0.12 9.25
N PRO A 461 1.65 -0.59 9.02
CA PRO A 461 1.13 -0.72 7.67
C PRO A 461 1.11 0.65 6.96
N THR A 462 1.31 0.66 5.65
CA THR A 462 1.51 1.89 4.86
C THR A 462 0.41 2.93 5.04
N VAL A 463 -0.85 2.50 5.16
CA VAL A 463 -1.98 3.42 5.38
C VAL A 463 -1.83 4.22 6.67
N ALA A 464 -1.46 3.53 7.75
CA ALA A 464 -1.22 4.19 9.04
C ALA A 464 0.02 5.07 9.01
N ALA A 465 1.11 4.56 8.44
CA ALA A 465 2.34 5.32 8.25
C ALA A 465 2.06 6.63 7.51
N TYR A 466 1.31 6.57 6.41
CA TYR A 466 0.90 7.74 5.65
C TYR A 466 0.03 8.70 6.47
N LEU A 467 -1.01 8.20 7.14
CA LEU A 467 -1.92 9.04 7.93
C LEU A 467 -1.21 9.84 9.00
N VAL A 468 -0.36 9.15 9.77
CA VAL A 468 0.39 9.77 10.87
C VAL A 468 1.41 10.77 10.32
N ALA A 469 2.17 10.38 9.33
CA ALA A 469 3.19 11.23 8.74
C ALA A 469 2.57 12.42 7.99
N ALA A 470 1.46 12.24 7.27
CA ALA A 470 0.78 13.32 6.57
C ALA A 470 0.24 14.37 7.54
N ALA A 471 -0.37 13.95 8.66
CA ALA A 471 -0.88 14.88 9.66
C ALA A 471 0.21 15.75 10.32
N VAL A 472 1.46 15.25 10.34
CA VAL A 472 2.58 15.90 11.03
C VAL A 472 3.54 16.60 10.06
N MET A 473 3.88 15.96 8.93
CA MET A 473 4.93 16.42 8.01
C MET A 473 4.39 17.22 6.81
N ALA A 474 3.17 16.90 6.29
CA ALA A 474 2.65 17.60 5.12
C ALA A 474 2.45 19.09 5.34
N PRO A 475 1.91 19.57 6.49
CA PRO A 475 1.75 21.00 6.74
C PRO A 475 3.08 21.77 6.71
N ALA A 476 4.20 21.13 7.08
CA ALA A 476 5.51 21.77 7.04
C ALA A 476 5.98 22.03 5.60
N LEU A 477 5.86 21.02 4.74
CA LEU A 477 6.23 21.14 3.32
C LEU A 477 5.33 22.15 2.59
N ILE A 478 4.02 22.12 2.86
CA ILE A 478 3.06 23.06 2.27
C ILE A 478 3.36 24.51 2.69
N LYS A 479 3.70 24.75 3.97
CA LYS A 479 4.10 26.10 4.45
C LYS A 479 5.37 26.60 3.80
N LEU A 480 6.25 25.73 3.34
CA LEU A 480 7.46 26.08 2.60
C LEU A 480 7.21 26.28 1.09
N GLY A 481 5.94 26.25 0.65
CA GLY A 481 5.54 26.51 -0.72
C GLY A 481 5.46 25.27 -1.62
N VAL A 482 5.57 24.06 -1.06
CA VAL A 482 5.36 22.82 -1.83
C VAL A 482 3.87 22.67 -2.12
N GLU A 483 3.52 22.35 -3.36
CA GLU A 483 2.15 22.05 -3.76
C GLU A 483 1.55 20.93 -2.87
N PRO A 484 0.30 21.06 -2.37
CA PRO A 484 -0.30 20.10 -1.47
C PRO A 484 -0.25 18.66 -1.99
N ILE A 485 -0.55 18.44 -3.27
CA ILE A 485 -0.49 17.12 -3.89
C ILE A 485 0.95 16.55 -3.86
N ALA A 486 1.95 17.40 -4.12
CA ALA A 486 3.36 16.99 -4.11
C ALA A 486 3.83 16.63 -2.70
N ALA A 487 3.46 17.42 -1.68
CA ALA A 487 3.75 17.14 -0.28
C ALA A 487 3.15 15.80 0.16
N HIS A 488 1.89 15.53 -0.19
CA HIS A 488 1.22 14.30 0.17
C HIS A 488 1.78 13.07 -0.58
N PHE A 489 2.08 13.17 -1.89
CA PHE A 489 2.76 12.10 -2.63
C PHE A 489 4.16 11.83 -2.09
N PHE A 490 4.92 12.86 -1.72
CA PHE A 490 6.22 12.72 -1.09
C PHE A 490 6.14 11.87 0.18
N ILE A 491 5.22 12.19 1.07
CA ILE A 491 5.02 11.45 2.32
C ILE A 491 4.52 10.04 2.05
N PHE A 492 3.61 9.87 1.10
CA PHE A 492 3.08 8.56 0.73
C PHE A 492 4.18 7.61 0.24
N TYR A 493 5.07 8.09 -0.63
CA TYR A 493 6.22 7.32 -1.10
C TYR A 493 7.11 6.86 0.04
N TYR A 494 7.47 7.75 0.97
CA TYR A 494 8.33 7.38 2.10
C TYR A 494 7.62 6.52 3.14
N SER A 495 6.30 6.61 3.23
CA SER A 495 5.49 5.67 4.02
C SER A 495 5.55 4.24 3.44
N ILE A 496 5.59 4.12 2.11
CA ILE A 496 5.79 2.84 1.42
C ILE A 496 7.21 2.32 1.66
N PHE A 497 8.20 3.18 1.48
CA PHE A 497 9.61 2.80 1.67
C PHE A 497 9.96 2.44 3.12
N ALA A 498 9.25 2.94 4.12
CA ALA A 498 9.40 2.51 5.51
C ALA A 498 9.21 0.99 5.67
N GLY A 499 8.37 0.37 4.83
CA GLY A 499 8.14 -1.09 4.81
C GLY A 499 9.30 -1.92 4.27
N ILE A 500 10.28 -1.32 3.56
CA ILE A 500 11.45 -2.01 3.00
C ILE A 500 12.78 -1.52 3.59
N THR A 501 12.75 -0.51 4.44
CA THR A 501 13.95 0.10 5.01
C THR A 501 14.18 -0.36 6.45
N PRO A 502 15.40 -0.82 6.83
CA PRO A 502 15.73 -1.11 8.22
C PRO A 502 15.46 0.09 9.15
N PRO A 503 15.16 -0.14 10.43
CA PRO A 503 15.36 -1.39 11.19
C PRO A 503 14.18 -2.36 11.21
N VAL A 504 12.95 -1.99 10.83
CA VAL A 504 11.78 -2.88 10.98
C VAL A 504 11.44 -3.62 9.69
N CYS A 505 11.37 -2.92 8.56
CA CYS A 505 11.14 -3.42 7.19
C CYS A 505 10.20 -4.64 7.08
N GLY A 506 8.95 -4.48 7.56
CA GLY A 506 7.98 -5.58 7.68
C GLY A 506 7.70 -6.33 6.37
N THR A 507 7.65 -5.63 5.25
CA THR A 507 7.45 -6.24 3.91
C THR A 507 8.62 -7.14 3.52
N VAL A 508 9.86 -6.70 3.81
CA VAL A 508 11.07 -7.51 3.57
C VAL A 508 11.12 -8.74 4.45
N PHE A 509 10.67 -8.62 5.69
CA PHE A 509 10.66 -9.74 6.62
C PHE A 509 9.81 -10.90 6.07
N ILE A 510 8.66 -10.61 5.48
CA ILE A 510 7.81 -11.62 4.84
C ILE A 510 8.54 -12.24 3.63
N GLY A 511 9.10 -11.43 2.74
CA GLY A 511 9.83 -11.91 1.56
C GLY A 511 11.06 -12.75 1.92
N ALA A 512 11.81 -12.33 2.93
CA ALA A 512 12.97 -13.07 3.45
C ALA A 512 12.57 -14.42 4.06
N THR A 513 11.44 -14.47 4.79
CA THR A 513 10.90 -15.70 5.38
C THR A 513 10.52 -16.71 4.29
N ILE A 514 9.80 -16.28 3.25
CA ILE A 514 9.44 -17.16 2.11
C ILE A 514 10.70 -17.61 1.37
N ALA A 515 11.68 -16.72 1.21
CA ALA A 515 12.94 -17.04 0.55
C ALA A 515 13.85 -17.98 1.38
N GLY A 516 13.65 -18.07 2.69
CA GLY A 516 14.58 -18.72 3.62
C GLY A 516 15.90 -17.95 3.71
N ALA A 517 15.85 -16.61 3.69
CA ALA A 517 17.00 -15.73 3.57
C ALA A 517 17.21 -14.86 4.83
N ASN A 518 18.41 -14.31 4.97
CA ASN A 518 18.68 -13.31 6.00
C ASN A 518 17.95 -12.00 5.69
N TRP A 519 17.06 -11.57 6.58
CA TRP A 519 16.22 -10.40 6.36
C TRP A 519 17.01 -9.08 6.21
N VAL A 520 18.13 -8.90 6.93
CA VAL A 520 18.97 -7.69 6.81
C VAL A 520 19.61 -7.61 5.42
N LYS A 521 20.17 -8.71 4.92
CA LYS A 521 20.73 -8.78 3.56
C LYS A 521 19.64 -8.56 2.52
N THR A 522 18.47 -9.15 2.72
CA THR A 522 17.31 -8.97 1.84
C THR A 522 16.85 -7.52 1.81
N ALA A 523 16.85 -6.80 2.96
CA ALA A 523 16.52 -5.39 3.04
C ALA A 523 17.50 -4.51 2.23
N TRP A 524 18.79 -4.75 2.38
CA TRP A 524 19.81 -4.04 1.59
C TRP A 524 19.64 -4.28 0.08
N VAL A 525 19.25 -5.49 -0.32
CA VAL A 525 18.95 -5.80 -1.72
C VAL A 525 17.70 -5.04 -2.17
N ALA A 526 16.61 -5.06 -1.39
CA ALA A 526 15.36 -4.35 -1.71
C ALA A 526 15.58 -2.84 -1.85
N MET A 527 16.32 -2.22 -0.92
CA MET A 527 16.68 -0.79 -0.99
C MET A 527 17.50 -0.49 -2.23
N ARG A 528 18.50 -1.33 -2.55
CA ARG A 528 19.36 -1.14 -3.72
C ARG A 528 18.58 -1.27 -5.03
N LEU A 529 17.63 -2.20 -5.12
CA LEU A 529 16.73 -2.35 -6.27
C LEU A 529 15.81 -1.15 -6.45
N SER A 530 15.37 -0.54 -5.35
CA SER A 530 14.48 0.63 -5.35
C SER A 530 15.23 1.96 -5.40
N LEU A 531 16.56 1.99 -5.54
CA LEU A 531 17.38 3.19 -5.40
C LEU A 531 16.93 4.35 -6.29
N GLY A 532 16.61 4.07 -7.56
CA GLY A 532 16.07 5.08 -8.47
C GLY A 532 14.72 5.63 -8.01
N ALA A 533 13.88 4.78 -7.42
CA ALA A 533 12.56 5.17 -6.94
C ALA A 533 12.60 6.01 -5.66
N TYR A 534 13.64 5.85 -4.79
CA TYR A 534 13.80 6.66 -3.58
C TYR A 534 13.98 8.16 -3.85
N ILE A 535 14.44 8.51 -5.04
CA ILE A 535 14.73 9.90 -5.40
C ILE A 535 13.57 10.57 -6.11
N VAL A 536 12.72 9.79 -6.78
CA VAL A 536 11.53 10.34 -7.48
C VAL A 536 10.71 11.29 -6.60
N PRO A 537 10.46 11.03 -5.30
CA PRO A 537 9.71 11.96 -4.47
C PRO A 537 10.36 13.34 -4.31
N PHE A 538 11.70 13.44 -4.31
CA PHE A 538 12.38 14.74 -4.24
C PHE A 538 12.11 15.62 -5.45
N MET A 539 11.83 15.02 -6.61
CA MET A 539 11.40 15.77 -7.79
C MET A 539 10.08 16.49 -7.55
N PHE A 540 9.15 15.89 -6.77
CA PHE A 540 7.87 16.51 -6.45
C PHE A 540 8.02 17.79 -5.61
N LEU A 541 9.07 17.89 -4.79
CA LEU A 541 9.34 19.07 -3.97
C LEU A 541 9.81 20.25 -4.80
N VAL A 542 10.55 19.98 -5.88
CA VAL A 542 11.13 21.00 -6.76
C VAL A 542 10.17 21.37 -7.88
N SER A 543 9.52 20.37 -8.48
CA SER A 543 8.56 20.56 -9.55
C SER A 543 7.42 19.54 -9.47
N PRO A 544 6.17 19.98 -9.37
CA PRO A 544 5.02 19.08 -9.38
C PRO A 544 4.67 18.56 -10.78
N ALA A 545 5.51 18.82 -11.81
CA ALA A 545 5.26 18.43 -13.20
C ALA A 545 5.12 16.91 -13.38
N LEU A 546 5.86 16.08 -12.62
CA LEU A 546 5.67 14.61 -12.61
C LEU A 546 4.28 14.18 -12.11
N LEU A 547 3.59 15.05 -11.38
CA LEU A 547 2.22 14.85 -10.91
C LEU A 547 1.18 15.52 -11.83
N LEU A 548 1.56 15.79 -13.08
CA LEU A 548 0.75 16.44 -14.11
C LEU A 548 0.27 17.86 -13.73
N VAL A 549 1.02 18.55 -12.87
CA VAL A 549 0.77 19.95 -12.50
C VAL A 549 1.81 20.83 -13.21
N GLY A 550 1.37 21.63 -14.14
CA GLY A 550 2.22 22.50 -14.98
C GLY A 550 1.85 22.47 -16.45
N THR A 551 2.65 23.07 -17.28
CA THR A 551 2.48 23.06 -18.74
C THR A 551 2.86 21.70 -19.34
N THR A 552 2.28 21.34 -20.49
CA THR A 552 2.62 20.10 -21.19
C THR A 552 4.12 19.98 -21.49
N GLY A 553 4.78 21.12 -21.82
CA GLY A 553 6.23 21.14 -22.06
C GLY A 553 7.05 20.78 -20.82
N GLU A 554 6.70 21.35 -19.67
CA GLU A 554 7.34 21.04 -18.37
C GLU A 554 7.13 19.58 -17.97
N ILE A 555 5.90 19.05 -18.15
CA ILE A 555 5.58 17.65 -17.84
C ILE A 555 6.41 16.69 -18.69
N VAL A 556 6.48 16.93 -20.01
CA VAL A 556 7.24 16.07 -20.93
C VAL A 556 8.74 16.16 -20.63
N HIS A 557 9.27 17.37 -20.43
CA HIS A 557 10.67 17.58 -20.08
C HIS A 557 11.04 16.85 -18.79
N CYS A 558 10.27 17.06 -17.72
CA CYS A 558 10.48 16.43 -16.42
C CYS A 558 10.37 14.89 -16.48
N ALA A 559 9.43 14.36 -17.28
CA ALA A 559 9.27 12.92 -17.46
C ALA A 559 10.49 12.29 -18.19
N ILE A 560 11.06 12.98 -19.18
CA ILE A 560 12.25 12.51 -19.92
C ILE A 560 13.47 12.54 -18.99
N THR A 561 13.74 13.67 -18.31
CA THR A 561 14.91 13.81 -17.44
C THR A 561 14.83 12.84 -16.25
N ALA A 562 13.64 12.66 -15.64
CA ALA A 562 13.41 11.67 -14.62
C ALA A 562 13.67 10.23 -15.10
N THR A 563 13.22 9.89 -16.31
CA THR A 563 13.44 8.56 -16.89
C THR A 563 14.93 8.27 -17.08
N LEU A 564 15.67 9.24 -17.61
CA LEU A 564 17.12 9.13 -17.77
C LEU A 564 17.85 9.08 -16.42
N GLY A 565 17.43 9.90 -15.46
CA GLY A 565 17.95 9.92 -14.10
C GLY A 565 17.78 8.57 -13.39
N VAL A 566 16.56 8.03 -13.40
CA VAL A 566 16.24 6.71 -12.83
C VAL A 566 17.04 5.59 -13.51
N PHE A 567 17.22 5.65 -14.85
CA PHE A 567 18.04 4.71 -15.58
C PHE A 567 19.51 4.75 -15.12
N ALA A 568 20.10 5.95 -15.07
CA ALA A 568 21.47 6.15 -14.64
C ALA A 568 21.71 5.66 -13.20
N MET A 569 20.79 5.99 -12.30
CA MET A 569 20.87 5.57 -10.91
C MET A 569 20.71 4.06 -10.72
N SER A 570 19.81 3.43 -11.48
CA SER A 570 19.64 1.97 -11.43
C SER A 570 20.90 1.26 -11.92
N ALA A 571 21.52 1.74 -13.01
CA ALA A 571 22.78 1.20 -13.52
C ALA A 571 23.94 1.41 -12.55
N GLY A 572 24.08 2.61 -12.00
CA GLY A 572 25.08 2.96 -10.98
C GLY A 572 24.93 2.16 -9.70
N GLY A 573 23.69 2.01 -9.20
CA GLY A 573 23.35 1.24 -8.01
C GLY A 573 23.68 -0.25 -8.15
N MET A 574 23.38 -0.86 -9.31
CA MET A 574 23.71 -2.25 -9.58
C MET A 574 25.18 -2.46 -9.98
N GLY A 575 25.86 -1.39 -10.40
CA GLY A 575 27.25 -1.45 -10.84
C GLY A 575 27.44 -2.24 -12.14
N TYR A 576 26.47 -2.15 -13.03
CA TYR A 576 26.48 -2.79 -14.34
C TYR A 576 25.65 -1.96 -15.34
N LEU A 577 26.16 -1.79 -16.54
CA LEU A 577 25.43 -1.20 -17.66
C LEU A 577 25.54 -2.11 -18.89
N LEU A 578 26.63 -2.02 -19.65
CA LEU A 578 27.03 -2.97 -20.71
C LEU A 578 28.08 -3.96 -20.21
N THR A 579 28.89 -3.53 -19.25
CA THR A 579 29.91 -4.32 -18.55
C THR A 579 29.86 -3.98 -17.05
N ARG A 580 30.62 -4.68 -16.22
CA ARG A 580 30.79 -4.32 -14.81
C ARG A 580 31.33 -2.90 -14.69
N ALA A 581 30.64 -2.03 -13.99
CA ALA A 581 31.06 -0.65 -13.80
C ALA A 581 32.06 -0.52 -12.65
N SER A 582 33.11 0.25 -12.85
CA SER A 582 34.06 0.63 -11.81
C SER A 582 33.41 1.60 -10.81
N ILE A 583 34.03 1.81 -9.65
CA ILE A 583 33.52 2.73 -8.62
C ILE A 583 33.32 4.13 -9.19
N LEU A 584 34.27 4.61 -10.00
CA LEU A 584 34.20 5.93 -10.65
C LEU A 584 33.00 6.03 -11.60
N GLU A 585 32.78 5.02 -12.44
CA GLU A 585 31.63 4.99 -13.37
C GLU A 585 30.31 4.95 -12.61
N ARG A 586 30.24 4.23 -11.48
CA ARG A 586 29.07 4.19 -10.62
C ARG A 586 28.78 5.56 -10.02
N LEU A 587 29.81 6.28 -9.55
CA LEU A 587 29.67 7.64 -9.02
C LEU A 587 29.22 8.61 -10.12
N ILE A 588 29.79 8.54 -11.31
CA ILE A 588 29.39 9.39 -12.45
C ILE A 588 27.92 9.14 -12.81
N LEU A 589 27.50 7.87 -12.90
CA LEU A 589 26.11 7.50 -13.18
C LEU A 589 25.16 7.99 -12.07
N PHE A 590 25.57 7.85 -10.81
CA PHE A 590 24.76 8.24 -9.68
C PHE A 590 24.60 9.77 -9.58
N ILE A 591 25.71 10.52 -9.68
CA ILE A 591 25.70 11.98 -9.65
C ILE A 591 24.97 12.54 -10.88
N GLY A 592 25.25 11.99 -12.07
CA GLY A 592 24.55 12.39 -13.29
C GLY A 592 23.04 12.16 -13.19
N GLY A 593 22.61 11.00 -12.65
CA GLY A 593 21.21 10.71 -12.42
C GLY A 593 20.57 11.63 -11.38
N LEU A 594 21.29 11.97 -10.30
CA LEU A 594 20.82 12.87 -9.26
C LEU A 594 20.62 14.30 -9.78
N LEU A 595 21.53 14.80 -10.61
CA LEU A 595 21.41 16.13 -11.23
C LEU A 595 20.21 16.26 -12.16
N MET A 596 19.79 15.16 -12.80
CA MET A 596 18.59 15.12 -13.64
C MET A 596 17.27 15.05 -12.83
N VAL A 597 17.35 15.01 -11.51
CA VAL A 597 16.19 15.05 -10.61
C VAL A 597 15.59 16.45 -10.50
N GLU A 598 16.41 17.49 -10.54
CA GLU A 598 15.97 18.87 -10.59
C GLU A 598 15.73 19.27 -12.05
N PRO A 599 14.48 19.58 -12.46
CA PRO A 599 14.17 19.95 -13.84
C PRO A 599 14.66 21.37 -14.14
N ASN A 600 15.97 21.51 -14.30
CA ASN A 600 16.64 22.76 -14.63
C ASN A 600 17.60 22.50 -15.80
N ILE A 601 17.57 23.34 -16.83
CA ILE A 601 18.38 23.17 -18.04
C ILE A 601 19.87 22.98 -17.72
N LEU A 602 20.39 23.67 -16.71
CA LEU A 602 21.80 23.57 -16.32
C LEU A 602 22.11 22.20 -15.68
N THR A 603 21.32 21.79 -14.67
CA THR A 603 21.53 20.50 -13.98
C THR A 603 21.27 19.33 -14.92
N ASP A 604 20.26 19.43 -15.80
CA ASP A 604 19.94 18.42 -16.82
C ASP A 604 21.07 18.28 -17.86
N THR A 605 21.66 19.42 -18.31
CA THR A 605 22.77 19.40 -19.26
C THR A 605 24.02 18.75 -18.64
N ILE A 606 24.37 19.12 -17.41
CA ILE A 606 25.50 18.52 -16.70
C ILE A 606 25.26 17.05 -16.43
N GLY A 607 24.07 16.69 -15.92
CA GLY A 607 23.68 15.30 -15.66
C GLY A 607 23.70 14.46 -16.92
N GLY A 608 23.13 14.99 -18.01
CA GLY A 608 23.15 14.36 -19.34
C GLY A 608 24.55 14.16 -19.90
N ALA A 609 25.44 15.14 -19.73
CA ALA A 609 26.83 15.01 -20.14
C ALA A 609 27.59 13.93 -19.35
N LEU A 610 27.37 13.88 -18.01
CA LEU A 610 27.93 12.82 -17.17
C LEU A 610 27.41 11.44 -17.55
N PHE A 611 26.12 11.34 -17.83
CA PHE A 611 25.49 10.09 -18.28
C PHE A 611 26.04 9.64 -19.65
N ALA A 612 26.14 10.56 -20.61
CA ALA A 612 26.75 10.28 -21.93
C ALA A 612 28.22 9.85 -21.80
N LEU A 613 29.00 10.48 -20.93
CA LEU A 613 30.38 10.10 -20.63
C LEU A 613 30.44 8.67 -20.08
N ALA A 614 29.59 8.32 -19.11
CA ALA A 614 29.56 6.97 -18.58
C ALA A 614 29.19 5.92 -19.65
N ILE A 615 28.21 6.21 -20.50
CA ILE A 615 27.84 5.36 -21.64
C ILE A 615 29.04 5.21 -22.58
N GLY A 616 29.73 6.29 -22.96
CA GLY A 616 30.92 6.27 -23.83
C GLY A 616 32.02 5.35 -23.28
N ILE A 617 32.34 5.47 -21.99
CA ILE A 617 33.30 4.59 -21.31
C ILE A 617 32.86 3.13 -21.37
N GLN A 618 31.59 2.85 -21.10
CA GLN A 618 31.04 1.49 -21.10
C GLN A 618 31.03 0.87 -22.52
N VAL A 619 30.66 1.63 -23.54
CA VAL A 619 30.70 1.21 -24.95
C VAL A 619 32.15 0.89 -25.38
N TYR A 620 33.11 1.74 -24.99
CA TYR A 620 34.52 1.48 -25.26
C TYR A 620 35.02 0.18 -24.63
N LYS A 621 34.72 -0.04 -23.34
CA LYS A 621 35.05 -1.28 -22.61
C LYS A 621 34.40 -2.51 -23.26
N TRP A 622 33.13 -2.40 -23.61
CA TRP A 622 32.35 -3.48 -24.23
C TRP A 622 32.96 -3.86 -25.61
N SER A 623 33.27 -2.86 -26.44
CA SER A 623 33.85 -3.10 -27.76
C SER A 623 35.23 -3.75 -27.67
N ARG A 624 36.09 -3.33 -26.74
CA ARG A 624 37.39 -3.99 -26.47
C ARG A 624 37.21 -5.45 -26.05
N LYS A 625 36.27 -5.72 -25.11
CA LYS A 625 35.97 -7.08 -24.65
C LYS A 625 35.48 -7.96 -25.80
N LYS A 626 34.63 -7.42 -26.69
CA LYS A 626 34.13 -8.14 -27.86
C LYS A 626 35.22 -8.44 -28.87
N LYS A 627 36.14 -7.49 -29.11
CA LYS A 627 37.32 -7.72 -29.98
C LYS A 627 38.26 -8.79 -29.41
N ALA A 628 38.54 -8.75 -28.10
CA ALA A 628 39.38 -9.76 -27.44
C ALA A 628 38.75 -11.16 -27.49
N ALA A 629 37.42 -11.27 -27.28
CA ALA A 629 36.72 -12.54 -27.39
C ALA A 629 36.70 -13.12 -28.81
N ARG A 630 36.62 -12.28 -29.85
CA ARG A 630 36.75 -12.71 -31.25
C ARG A 630 38.16 -13.19 -31.55
N ALA A 631 39.19 -12.44 -31.17
CA ALA A 631 40.58 -12.85 -31.36
C ALA A 631 40.92 -14.17 -30.66
N ALA A 632 40.38 -14.41 -29.48
CA ALA A 632 40.54 -15.68 -28.76
C ALA A 632 39.79 -16.84 -29.44
N ALA A 633 38.65 -16.60 -30.08
CA ALA A 633 37.91 -17.61 -30.82
C ALA A 633 38.63 -17.98 -32.14
N ASP A 634 39.26 -17.02 -32.79
CA ASP A 634 40.02 -17.22 -34.03
C ASP A 634 41.35 -17.95 -33.79
N THR A 635 41.86 -17.98 -32.56
CA THR A 635 43.10 -18.66 -32.15
C THR A 635 42.89 -20.01 -31.46
N ALA A 636 41.64 -20.44 -31.26
CA ALA A 636 41.35 -21.77 -30.70
C ALA A 636 41.64 -22.86 -31.75
N PRO A 637 42.44 -23.89 -31.46
CA PRO A 637 42.70 -24.98 -32.40
C PRO A 637 41.39 -25.75 -32.66
N ALA A 638 41.16 -26.15 -33.92
CA ALA A 638 40.00 -26.86 -34.41
C ALA A 638 39.87 -28.27 -33.79
#